data_fb3e579186f8beeb8c07cf3fb3b7c4ba
#
_entry.id   fb3e579186f8beeb8c07cf3fb3b7c4ba
#
_cell.length_a   1.000
_cell.length_b   1.000
_cell.length_c   1.000
_cell.angle_alpha   90.00
_cell.angle_beta   90.00
_cell.angle_gamma   90.00
#
_symmetry.space_group_name_H-M   'P 1'
#
loop_
_entity.id
_entity.type
_entity.pdbx_description
1 polymer ?
#
loop_
_entity_poly.entity_id
_entity_poly.type
_entity_poly.pdbx_seq_one_letter_code
_entity_poly.pdbx_strand_id
1 'polypeptide(L)'
;MKKNKIVHVVAHSHWDHEWYFTMEDSNILLIENLDYLLNVLETKDSFASYSFDGQMSVIERYLDIRPENKARVEKLIQDRRLFVGPWYTQTDSLLVKTEAVIRNLLYGYKMGEEFGHSMSIGYSPDIFGQHAYLPAIYKSFNMEHSIFQRGVYNDQVQDDLNFHWTSPDNKSIPTNNIFFGYGPGKFLSSEKSYVETRLLPILDRLAEMNTHTDVLLLPAGGDQVLVRENFPEIVAELNEMDLGYTFILSDYEAFMNDAWTSTFPNEITGELLACQKSRIHHTCRSERYDIKRLNYLVENRLVNILEPLATMANKFGIKYPKPWLDIIWKKLFDSHAHNGIGASNSDDANHDIVVRLTSALRMTDGLINLLKKQITKAVSQEMGDENIALLFNTNPVAEERTAKLTLFTPEKSFQLFSGDAEVTFSVVHQEKLDGGRKVIVTAKGEKEVAVPDYYRTEIYLKSGLIPALGYKTLQVKAVTTEMDQLISISKQTIENEKIIVQFENGKINLLNKEQQSIINDLIRFENVADAGDSFDFSPLEGDQAIYIETSELLTVEKNHLYSKMMLKHTALVPKDLEARAQKTSTETFEILTEIKLFDGEEFVRVRHTIDNKVKDHRIRALIKTNVAEPKYSYADQGYSLMKRSVTNPYLANWREDKFVEAPVPIFPVENIVAVSEEDATLALLVGGIKEYEILPKTAEIALTLFRSNGLLGKDDLMWRPGRASGINNKVVPTPDGQMLEEMIFEYAVYVQPEKLNEQTLYAQSNIFEGHTETYHLQNLNTFEERLERFEVDYPIDRLPAQNSIFELDNPNVFMSTCKKSWDGTGTIIRLFNPSDKEETVRWTTNASSFEVSLAEEKIAELKENTICIPKKGFATILLEGE
;
A
#
# COMPACT_ATOMS: atom_id res chain seq x y z
N MET A 1 -4.67 43.85 27.16
CA MET A 1 -3.24 43.50 27.30
C MET A 1 -3.09 42.25 26.49
N LYS A 2 -2.20 42.22 25.47
CA LYS A 2 -1.81 40.95 24.84
C LYS A 2 -1.19 40.10 25.98
N LYS A 3 -1.73 38.90 26.22
CA LYS A 3 -1.09 37.92 27.11
C LYS A 3 0.29 37.57 26.51
N ASN A 4 1.32 37.52 27.35
CA ASN A 4 2.64 37.10 26.91
C ASN A 4 2.61 35.61 26.58
N LYS A 5 2.42 35.27 25.28
CA LYS A 5 2.40 33.86 24.84
C LYS A 5 3.83 33.35 24.63
N ILE A 6 4.06 32.07 24.93
CA ILE A 6 5.33 31.39 24.71
C ILE A 6 5.35 30.81 23.29
N VAL A 7 6.40 31.07 22.55
CA VAL A 7 6.60 30.58 21.19
C VAL A 7 7.75 29.56 21.19
N HIS A 8 7.41 28.28 21.00
CA HIS A 8 8.40 27.24 20.76
C HIS A 8 8.90 27.32 19.32
N VAL A 9 10.15 27.77 19.15
CA VAL A 9 10.85 27.77 17.86
C VAL A 9 11.54 26.42 17.73
N VAL A 10 11.09 25.61 16.78
CA VAL A 10 11.65 24.26 16.56
C VAL A 10 12.50 24.27 15.30
N ALA A 11 13.82 24.21 15.50
CA ALA A 11 14.77 24.08 14.39
C ALA A 11 14.68 22.67 13.80
N HIS A 12 14.46 22.58 12.48
CA HIS A 12 14.30 21.31 11.80
C HIS A 12 14.64 21.38 10.31
N SER A 13 14.74 20.21 9.64
CA SER A 13 14.69 20.08 8.19
C SER A 13 13.63 19.07 7.81
N HIS A 14 12.82 19.37 6.79
CA HIS A 14 12.11 18.35 6.03
C HIS A 14 13.05 17.80 4.98
N TRP A 15 13.22 16.47 4.93
CA TRP A 15 14.22 15.86 4.08
C TRP A 15 13.56 14.87 3.12
N ASP A 16 13.34 15.34 1.87
CA ASP A 16 12.94 14.46 0.78
C ASP A 16 14.11 13.59 0.36
N HIS A 17 13.90 12.28 0.32
CA HIS A 17 14.93 11.36 -0.14
C HIS A 17 15.15 11.44 -1.66
N GLU A 18 14.07 11.65 -2.38
CA GLU A 18 14.03 11.82 -3.83
C GLU A 18 12.82 12.70 -4.18
N TRP A 19 12.96 13.53 -5.22
CA TRP A 19 11.89 14.40 -5.71
C TRP A 19 12.22 14.92 -7.12
N TYR A 20 12.62 16.21 -7.26
CA TYR A 20 13.23 16.74 -8.50
C TYR A 20 14.64 16.19 -8.73
N PHE A 21 15.20 15.51 -7.79
CA PHE A 21 16.56 14.98 -7.68
C PHE A 21 16.47 13.50 -7.23
N THR A 22 17.53 12.77 -7.54
CA THR A 22 17.66 11.36 -7.15
C THR A 22 18.00 11.21 -5.65
N MET A 23 17.89 9.99 -5.13
CA MET A 23 18.30 9.68 -3.77
C MET A 23 19.80 9.92 -3.55
N GLU A 24 20.64 9.66 -4.55
CA GLU A 24 22.07 9.88 -4.50
C GLU A 24 22.41 11.37 -4.35
N ASP A 25 21.75 12.25 -5.12
CA ASP A 25 21.93 13.70 -5.00
C ASP A 25 21.55 14.17 -3.59
N SER A 26 20.42 13.70 -3.10
CA SER A 26 19.92 14.00 -1.75
C SER A 26 20.89 13.54 -0.66
N ASN A 27 21.40 12.29 -0.78
CA ASN A 27 22.31 11.72 0.21
C ASN A 27 23.65 12.46 0.29
N ILE A 28 24.22 12.91 -0.84
CA ILE A 28 25.45 13.72 -0.84
C ILE A 28 25.25 14.98 0.00
N LEU A 29 24.14 15.70 -0.22
CA LEU A 29 23.82 16.90 0.56
C LEU A 29 23.53 16.59 2.03
N LEU A 30 22.85 15.45 2.30
CA LEU A 30 22.54 14.98 3.66
C LEU A 30 23.81 14.77 4.50
N ILE A 31 24.82 14.10 3.94
CA ILE A 31 26.07 13.81 4.64
C ILE A 31 26.77 15.10 5.07
N GLU A 32 26.92 16.07 4.15
CA GLU A 32 27.52 17.37 4.45
C GLU A 32 26.75 18.16 5.51
N ASN A 33 25.41 18.13 5.43
CA ASN A 33 24.55 18.81 6.40
C ASN A 33 24.64 18.18 7.80
N LEU A 34 24.67 16.85 7.88
CA LEU A 34 24.80 16.15 9.17
C LEU A 34 26.19 16.31 9.78
N ASP A 35 27.29 16.27 8.98
CA ASP A 35 28.63 16.58 9.48
C ASP A 35 28.67 17.98 10.12
N TYR A 36 28.04 18.99 9.51
CA TYR A 36 27.98 20.34 10.06
C TYR A 36 27.03 20.42 11.28
N LEU A 37 25.85 19.80 11.21
CA LEU A 37 24.88 19.78 12.33
C LEU A 37 25.48 19.18 13.61
N LEU A 38 26.14 18.03 13.50
CA LEU A 38 26.77 17.40 14.68
C LEU A 38 27.78 18.33 15.33
N ASN A 39 28.61 19.05 14.53
CA ASN A 39 29.57 20.02 15.06
C ASN A 39 28.87 21.20 15.76
N VAL A 40 27.77 21.75 15.21
CA VAL A 40 26.99 22.82 15.83
C VAL A 40 26.42 22.35 17.17
N LEU A 41 25.78 21.17 17.19
CA LEU A 41 25.19 20.64 18.43
C LEU A 41 26.23 20.33 19.50
N GLU A 42 27.44 19.92 19.16
CA GLU A 42 28.51 19.61 20.11
C GLU A 42 29.25 20.86 20.65
N THR A 43 29.32 21.90 19.85
CA THR A 43 30.16 23.10 20.20
C THR A 43 29.33 24.28 20.68
N LYS A 44 28.01 24.31 20.48
CA LYS A 44 27.16 25.43 20.77
C LYS A 44 26.02 25.03 21.75
N ASP A 45 26.30 25.12 23.04
CA ASP A 45 25.32 24.74 24.10
C ASP A 45 24.03 25.54 24.03
N SER A 46 24.06 26.79 23.53
CA SER A 46 22.86 27.64 23.34
C SER A 46 21.92 27.10 22.26
N PHE A 47 22.42 26.27 21.33
CA PHE A 47 21.58 25.61 20.33
C PHE A 47 20.92 24.37 20.99
N ALA A 48 19.72 24.55 21.56
CA ALA A 48 19.08 23.56 22.42
C ALA A 48 18.93 22.17 21.76
N SER A 49 18.28 22.13 20.57
CA SER A 49 18.00 20.88 19.86
C SER A 49 17.73 21.10 18.37
N TYR A 50 17.76 20.00 17.62
CA TYR A 50 17.39 19.95 16.19
C TYR A 50 16.58 18.71 15.90
N SER A 51 15.45 18.87 15.20
CA SER A 51 14.63 17.74 14.72
C SER A 51 14.96 17.41 13.27
N PHE A 52 15.52 16.20 13.04
CA PHE A 52 15.79 15.76 11.69
C PHE A 52 14.64 14.95 11.15
N ASP A 53 13.52 15.63 10.87
CA ASP A 53 12.33 15.20 10.13
C ASP A 53 11.61 13.94 10.64
N GLY A 54 11.92 13.47 11.84
CA GLY A 54 11.27 12.26 12.36
C GLY A 54 11.58 10.95 11.58
N GLN A 55 12.68 10.90 10.81
CA GLN A 55 13.07 9.77 9.98
C GLN A 55 14.40 9.13 10.44
N MET A 56 14.41 7.80 10.63
CA MET A 56 15.63 7.05 10.97
C MET A 56 16.50 6.72 9.76
N SER A 57 15.94 6.63 8.57
CA SER A 57 16.68 6.36 7.33
C SER A 57 17.78 7.37 7.03
N VAL A 58 17.60 8.64 7.43
CA VAL A 58 18.63 9.67 7.28
C VAL A 58 19.86 9.38 8.13
N ILE A 59 19.68 8.84 9.33
CA ILE A 59 20.77 8.45 10.24
C ILE A 59 21.48 7.19 9.72
N GLU A 60 20.73 6.20 9.26
CA GLU A 60 21.30 4.97 8.70
C GLU A 60 22.19 5.30 7.49
N ARG A 61 21.70 6.09 6.53
CA ARG A 61 22.48 6.51 5.35
C ARG A 61 23.73 7.33 5.71
N TYR A 62 23.60 8.19 6.72
CA TYR A 62 24.75 8.93 7.23
C TYR A 62 25.83 7.99 7.78
N LEU A 63 25.45 7.02 8.60
CA LEU A 63 26.37 6.08 9.22
C LEU A 63 26.90 5.02 8.26
N ASP A 64 26.26 4.75 7.14
CA ASP A 64 26.83 3.93 6.05
C ASP A 64 28.08 4.60 5.45
N ILE A 65 28.14 5.93 5.44
CA ILE A 65 29.26 6.73 4.88
C ILE A 65 30.21 7.21 5.98
N ARG A 66 29.71 7.48 7.18
CA ARG A 66 30.47 8.02 8.35
C ARG A 66 30.30 7.11 9.58
N PRO A 67 30.68 5.81 9.49
CA PRO A 67 30.51 4.88 10.61
C PRO A 67 31.26 5.31 11.88
N GLU A 68 32.34 6.05 11.73
CA GLU A 68 33.14 6.63 12.84
C GLU A 68 32.35 7.59 13.73
N ASN A 69 31.28 8.20 13.19
CA ASN A 69 30.46 9.17 13.92
C ASN A 69 29.32 8.53 14.73
N LYS A 70 29.20 7.20 14.75
CA LYS A 70 28.08 6.51 15.43
C LYS A 70 27.94 6.94 16.88
N ALA A 71 29.03 6.94 17.66
CA ALA A 71 29.00 7.32 19.07
C ALA A 71 28.62 8.81 19.30
N ARG A 72 28.95 9.71 18.35
CA ARG A 72 28.54 11.12 18.41
C ARG A 72 27.03 11.25 18.21
N VAL A 73 26.48 10.55 17.21
CA VAL A 73 25.04 10.53 16.91
C VAL A 73 24.27 9.96 18.09
N GLU A 74 24.68 8.79 18.62
CA GLU A 74 24.05 8.16 19.79
C GLU A 74 24.03 9.11 20.99
N LYS A 75 25.16 9.76 21.29
CA LYS A 75 25.24 10.71 22.41
C LYS A 75 24.25 11.87 22.25
N LEU A 76 24.19 12.49 21.07
CA LEU A 76 23.29 13.63 20.83
C LEU A 76 21.81 13.24 20.89
N ILE A 77 21.46 12.03 20.46
CA ILE A 77 20.09 11.49 20.59
C ILE A 77 19.77 11.25 22.08
N GLN A 78 20.66 10.59 22.82
CA GLN A 78 20.50 10.34 24.27
C GLN A 78 20.38 11.64 25.08
N ASP A 79 21.20 12.65 24.75
CA ASP A 79 21.17 13.97 25.38
C ASP A 79 19.96 14.84 24.95
N ARG A 80 19.05 14.34 24.09
CA ARG A 80 17.88 15.06 23.54
C ARG A 80 18.26 16.33 22.79
N ARG A 81 19.39 16.33 22.12
CA ARG A 81 19.86 17.41 21.26
C ARG A 81 19.60 17.16 19.77
N LEU A 82 19.51 15.89 19.38
CA LEU A 82 19.10 15.46 18.05
C LEU A 82 17.86 14.56 18.17
N PHE A 83 16.74 14.98 17.58
CA PHE A 83 15.49 14.21 17.54
C PHE A 83 15.33 13.54 16.17
N VAL A 84 15.08 12.23 16.19
CA VAL A 84 14.89 11.34 15.03
C VAL A 84 13.75 10.34 15.30
N GLY A 85 13.31 9.61 14.29
CA GLY A 85 12.15 8.73 14.43
C GLY A 85 10.84 9.52 14.62
N PRO A 86 9.67 8.86 14.74
CA PRO A 86 9.47 7.41 14.88
C PRO A 86 9.40 6.64 13.55
N TRP A 87 9.38 7.33 12.42
CA TRP A 87 9.35 6.69 11.11
C TRP A 87 10.72 6.15 10.71
N TYR A 88 10.74 5.08 9.90
CA TYR A 88 11.93 4.80 9.10
C TYR A 88 12.03 5.82 7.97
N THR A 89 10.95 6.00 7.20
CA THR A 89 10.79 7.04 6.17
C THR A 89 9.36 7.56 6.21
N GLN A 90 9.12 8.87 6.05
CA GLN A 90 7.75 9.42 6.00
C GLN A 90 6.99 8.92 4.77
N THR A 91 6.03 8.04 4.99
CA THR A 91 5.26 7.36 3.94
C THR A 91 3.93 8.07 3.65
N ASP A 92 3.48 8.08 2.39
CA ASP A 92 2.07 8.37 2.09
C ASP A 92 1.21 7.18 2.50
N SER A 93 0.60 7.30 3.68
CA SER A 93 -0.17 6.24 4.32
C SER A 93 -1.48 5.86 3.60
N LEU A 94 -1.89 6.63 2.59
CA LEU A 94 -3.10 6.37 1.79
C LEU A 94 -2.83 5.55 0.52
N LEU A 95 -1.56 5.38 0.15
CA LEU A 95 -1.14 4.69 -1.08
C LEU A 95 -0.52 3.31 -0.84
N VAL A 96 -0.14 3.03 0.40
CA VAL A 96 0.50 1.78 0.80
C VAL A 96 -0.42 0.93 1.67
N LYS A 97 -0.11 -0.36 1.81
CA LYS A 97 -0.84 -1.26 2.70
C LYS A 97 -0.67 -0.81 4.16
N THR A 98 -1.75 -0.88 4.95
CA THR A 98 -1.70 -0.50 6.39
C THR A 98 -0.61 -1.23 7.17
N GLU A 99 -0.36 -2.51 6.86
CA GLU A 99 0.75 -3.25 7.47
C GLU A 99 2.12 -2.65 7.10
N ALA A 100 2.29 -2.07 5.91
CA ALA A 100 3.52 -1.39 5.53
C ALA A 100 3.75 -0.10 6.34
N VAL A 101 2.68 0.64 6.66
CA VAL A 101 2.73 1.79 7.59
C VAL A 101 3.22 1.34 8.98
N ILE A 102 2.63 0.27 9.51
CA ILE A 102 3.03 -0.29 10.82
C ILE A 102 4.48 -0.76 10.81
N ARG A 103 4.92 -1.41 9.73
CA ARG A 103 6.32 -1.88 9.61
C ARG A 103 7.31 -0.73 9.50
N ASN A 104 6.97 0.31 8.76
CA ASN A 104 7.78 1.51 8.66
C ASN A 104 8.01 2.12 10.06
N LEU A 105 6.94 2.28 10.84
CA LEU A 105 7.02 2.75 12.23
C LEU A 105 7.79 1.78 13.13
N LEU A 106 7.59 0.45 12.99
CA LEU A 106 8.31 -0.53 13.81
C LEU A 106 9.82 -0.43 13.60
N TYR A 107 10.28 -0.32 12.35
CA TYR A 107 11.71 -0.17 12.05
C TYR A 107 12.24 1.16 12.56
N GLY A 108 11.56 2.28 12.30
CA GLY A 108 11.98 3.59 12.75
C GLY A 108 12.02 3.71 14.28
N TYR A 109 10.95 3.25 14.94
CA TYR A 109 10.86 3.26 16.41
C TYR A 109 11.96 2.42 17.06
N LYS A 110 12.10 1.14 16.64
CA LYS A 110 13.12 0.23 17.22
C LYS A 110 14.54 0.74 16.99
N MET A 111 14.84 1.22 15.80
CA MET A 111 16.16 1.81 15.51
C MET A 111 16.40 3.08 16.36
N GLY A 112 15.41 3.96 16.49
CA GLY A 112 15.54 5.15 17.34
C GLY A 112 15.80 4.79 18.80
N GLU A 113 15.10 3.79 19.36
CA GLU A 113 15.32 3.30 20.71
C GLU A 113 16.73 2.66 20.89
N GLU A 114 17.24 1.96 19.88
CA GLU A 114 18.62 1.44 19.89
C GLU A 114 19.67 2.56 19.95
N PHE A 115 19.39 3.74 19.39
CA PHE A 115 20.23 4.94 19.50
C PHE A 115 19.99 5.73 20.80
N GLY A 116 18.97 5.39 21.57
CA GLY A 116 18.68 5.95 22.90
C GLY A 116 17.37 6.73 22.98
N HIS A 117 16.76 7.15 21.88
CA HIS A 117 15.43 7.77 21.84
C HIS A 117 14.83 7.80 20.44
N SER A 118 13.59 7.33 20.32
CA SER A 118 12.71 7.62 19.19
C SER A 118 11.73 8.72 19.59
N MET A 119 11.56 9.76 18.76
CA MET A 119 10.61 10.84 19.06
C MET A 119 9.20 10.28 19.32
N SER A 120 8.58 10.67 20.44
CA SER A 120 7.27 10.16 20.87
C SER A 120 6.09 10.88 20.22
N ILE A 121 6.30 11.46 19.04
CA ILE A 121 5.31 12.24 18.27
C ILE A 121 5.03 11.52 16.95
N GLY A 122 3.76 11.25 16.66
CA GLY A 122 3.31 10.86 15.31
C GLY A 122 3.42 12.07 14.36
N TYR A 123 4.62 12.29 13.81
CA TYR A 123 4.98 13.47 13.03
C TYR A 123 4.81 13.23 11.53
N SER A 124 3.89 13.97 10.88
CA SER A 124 3.53 13.81 9.47
C SER A 124 3.38 15.19 8.79
N PRO A 125 4.48 15.93 8.56
CA PRO A 125 4.41 17.33 8.12
C PRO A 125 3.95 17.49 6.67
N ASP A 126 4.30 16.58 5.74
CA ASP A 126 4.06 16.73 4.30
C ASP A 126 3.29 15.59 3.62
N ILE A 127 2.76 14.64 4.35
CA ILE A 127 1.96 13.52 3.82
C ILE A 127 0.65 14.04 3.21
N PHE A 128 0.26 13.50 2.04
CA PHE A 128 -0.87 13.99 1.22
C PHE A 128 -2.25 13.52 1.71
N GLY A 129 -2.58 13.83 2.96
CA GLY A 129 -3.76 13.38 3.69
C GLY A 129 -3.39 12.37 4.78
N GLN A 130 -4.34 12.08 5.69
CA GLN A 130 -4.05 11.26 6.86
C GLN A 130 -4.94 10.01 6.91
N HIS A 131 -4.34 8.87 7.12
CA HIS A 131 -5.00 7.58 7.25
C HIS A 131 -5.80 7.49 8.56
N ALA A 132 -7.03 6.96 8.48
CA ALA A 132 -7.98 6.94 9.61
C ALA A 132 -7.48 6.22 10.87
N TYR A 133 -6.60 5.23 10.73
CA TYR A 133 -6.09 4.43 11.85
C TYR A 133 -4.76 4.94 12.44
N LEU A 134 -4.20 6.03 11.95
CA LEU A 134 -2.96 6.58 12.53
C LEU A 134 -3.06 6.85 14.04
N PRO A 135 -4.18 7.37 14.60
CA PRO A 135 -4.30 7.52 16.05
C PRO A 135 -4.13 6.22 16.83
N ALA A 136 -4.80 5.14 16.39
CA ALA A 136 -4.67 3.83 17.01
C ALA A 136 -3.27 3.24 16.86
N ILE A 137 -2.66 3.42 15.68
CA ILE A 137 -1.30 2.95 15.38
C ILE A 137 -0.29 3.68 16.26
N TYR A 138 -0.33 5.02 16.30
CA TYR A 138 0.58 5.82 17.12
C TYR A 138 0.49 5.45 18.60
N LYS A 139 -0.73 5.35 19.15
CA LYS A 139 -0.93 4.93 20.55
C LYS A 139 -0.36 3.55 20.86
N SER A 140 -0.43 2.63 19.91
CA SER A 140 0.12 1.28 20.08
C SER A 140 1.65 1.21 19.95
N PHE A 141 2.30 2.32 19.50
CA PHE A 141 3.74 2.55 19.60
C PHE A 141 4.11 3.46 20.81
N ASN A 142 3.22 3.60 21.80
CA ASN A 142 3.41 4.45 22.97
C ASN A 142 3.66 5.94 22.67
N MET A 143 3.24 6.42 21.46
CA MET A 143 3.30 7.84 21.17
C MET A 143 2.18 8.57 21.90
N GLU A 144 2.53 9.68 22.54
CA GLU A 144 1.59 10.45 23.36
C GLU A 144 0.83 11.49 22.52
N HIS A 145 1.43 11.98 21.45
CA HIS A 145 0.96 13.09 20.64
C HIS A 145 1.10 12.84 19.14
N SER A 146 0.40 13.66 18.35
CA SER A 146 0.55 13.72 16.89
C SER A 146 0.68 15.18 16.41
N ILE A 147 1.48 15.40 15.36
CA ILE A 147 1.63 16.68 14.68
C ILE A 147 1.59 16.44 13.17
N PHE A 148 0.70 17.16 12.45
CA PHE A 148 0.63 17.10 11.00
C PHE A 148 0.15 18.42 10.38
N GLN A 149 0.30 18.58 9.04
CA GLN A 149 -0.13 19.77 8.31
C GLN A 149 -1.43 19.60 7.56
N ARG A 150 -1.53 18.54 6.72
CA ARG A 150 -2.52 18.41 5.65
C ARG A 150 -3.73 17.60 6.05
N GLY A 151 -4.94 17.99 5.58
CA GLY A 151 -6.12 17.17 5.65
C GLY A 151 -7.29 17.70 6.51
N VAL A 152 -7.20 18.90 7.10
CA VAL A 152 -8.28 19.52 7.91
C VAL A 152 -8.93 20.71 7.22
N TYR A 153 -10.23 20.91 7.47
CA TYR A 153 -10.94 22.13 7.07
C TYR A 153 -10.69 23.27 8.08
N ASN A 154 -10.76 24.51 7.60
CA ASN A 154 -10.53 25.68 8.45
C ASN A 154 -11.50 25.78 9.62
N ASP A 155 -12.76 25.39 9.42
CA ASP A 155 -13.80 25.43 10.46
C ASP A 155 -13.60 24.38 11.55
N GLN A 156 -12.91 23.28 11.24
CA GLN A 156 -12.55 22.26 12.23
C GLN A 156 -11.48 22.73 13.22
N VAL A 157 -10.64 23.71 12.85
CA VAL A 157 -9.49 24.17 13.64
C VAL A 157 -9.50 25.70 13.85
N GLN A 158 -10.61 26.38 13.60
CA GLN A 158 -10.67 27.85 13.67
C GLN A 158 -10.48 28.40 15.09
N ASP A 159 -10.90 27.68 16.11
CA ASP A 159 -10.87 28.09 17.51
C ASP A 159 -9.63 27.57 18.25
N ASP A 160 -9.12 26.43 17.82
CA ASP A 160 -7.89 25.86 18.34
C ASP A 160 -7.23 24.89 17.34
N LEU A 161 -5.89 24.98 17.20
CA LEU A 161 -5.08 24.07 16.41
C LEU A 161 -4.80 22.73 17.12
N ASN A 162 -5.14 22.67 18.41
CA ASN A 162 -5.02 21.46 19.22
C ASN A 162 -6.39 20.80 19.36
N PHE A 163 -6.46 19.51 19.11
CA PHE A 163 -7.69 18.72 19.15
C PHE A 163 -7.39 17.24 19.42
N HIS A 164 -8.44 16.48 19.76
CA HIS A 164 -8.37 15.03 19.82
C HIS A 164 -8.63 14.42 18.45
N TRP A 165 -7.69 13.64 17.93
CA TRP A 165 -7.88 12.89 16.70
C TRP A 165 -8.21 11.44 17.02
N THR A 166 -9.36 10.94 16.53
CA THR A 166 -9.94 9.65 16.93
C THR A 166 -10.06 8.72 15.72
N SER A 167 -9.57 7.49 15.86
CA SER A 167 -9.67 6.43 14.86
C SER A 167 -11.02 5.69 14.90
N PRO A 168 -11.37 4.90 13.87
CA PRO A 168 -12.65 4.16 13.80
C PRO A 168 -12.91 3.20 14.97
N ASP A 169 -11.86 2.71 15.63
CA ASP A 169 -11.92 1.85 16.83
C ASP A 169 -12.02 2.66 18.15
N ASN A 170 -12.30 3.97 18.06
CA ASN A 170 -12.42 4.93 19.17
C ASN A 170 -11.15 5.15 19.99
N LYS A 171 -9.97 4.85 19.46
CA LYS A 171 -8.71 5.28 20.08
C LYS A 171 -8.38 6.70 19.67
N SER A 172 -8.11 7.56 20.63
CA SER A 172 -7.88 9.00 20.42
C SER A 172 -6.48 9.42 20.85
N ILE A 173 -5.87 10.35 20.10
CA ILE A 173 -4.56 10.93 20.39
C ILE A 173 -4.61 12.45 20.40
N PRO A 174 -3.99 13.12 21.40
CA PRO A 174 -3.77 14.57 21.41
C PRO A 174 -2.97 15.01 20.19
N THR A 175 -3.48 15.97 19.44
CA THR A 175 -2.94 16.35 18.13
C THR A 175 -2.83 17.86 17.98
N ASN A 176 -1.78 18.33 17.28
CA ASN A 176 -1.63 19.71 16.83
C ASN A 176 -1.57 19.76 15.30
N ASN A 177 -2.32 20.71 14.70
CA ASN A 177 -2.20 21.02 13.28
C ASN A 177 -1.27 22.21 13.05
N ILE A 178 -0.18 22.01 12.31
CA ILE A 178 0.72 23.08 11.90
C ILE A 178 0.11 23.88 10.74
N PHE A 179 -0.84 24.76 11.05
CA PHE A 179 -1.71 25.47 10.10
C PHE A 179 -0.96 26.23 9.00
N PHE A 180 0.19 26.87 9.31
CA PHE A 180 1.04 27.54 8.33
C PHE A 180 2.08 26.63 7.69
N GLY A 181 2.01 25.32 7.96
CA GLY A 181 2.99 24.33 7.51
C GLY A 181 4.24 24.29 8.37
N TYR A 182 5.21 23.54 7.89
CA TYR A 182 6.48 23.32 8.60
C TYR A 182 7.56 24.39 8.25
N GLY A 183 7.23 25.40 7.41
CA GLY A 183 8.19 26.41 6.93
C GLY A 183 8.06 27.85 7.45
N PRO A 184 7.13 28.24 8.36
CA PRO A 184 6.91 29.65 8.67
C PRO A 184 8.13 30.35 9.31
N GLY A 185 8.93 29.65 10.07
CA GLY A 185 10.17 30.13 10.68
C GLY A 185 11.45 29.91 9.87
N LYS A 186 11.38 29.37 8.63
CA LYS A 186 12.53 29.07 7.76
C LYS A 186 13.53 30.24 7.66
N PHE A 187 13.02 31.46 7.53
CA PHE A 187 13.79 32.68 7.39
C PHE A 187 13.75 33.57 8.64
N LEU A 188 13.55 32.97 9.83
CA LEU A 188 13.48 33.73 11.11
C LEU A 188 14.61 34.70 11.22
N SER A 189 14.26 35.96 11.57
CA SER A 189 15.19 37.11 11.68
C SER A 189 14.69 38.09 12.73
N SER A 190 15.61 38.75 13.40
CA SER A 190 15.37 39.87 14.33
C SER A 190 15.29 41.23 13.63
N GLU A 191 15.48 41.29 12.29
CA GLU A 191 15.35 42.52 11.54
C GLU A 191 13.94 43.10 11.66
N LYS A 192 13.84 44.38 12.02
CA LYS A 192 12.58 45.07 12.29
C LYS A 192 11.56 44.91 11.16
N SER A 193 12.02 45.02 9.90
CA SER A 193 11.17 44.87 8.72
C SER A 193 10.54 43.45 8.63
N TYR A 194 11.36 42.43 8.88
CA TYR A 194 10.87 41.01 8.90
C TYR A 194 9.89 40.80 10.05
N VAL A 195 10.24 41.29 11.25
CA VAL A 195 9.37 41.11 12.44
C VAL A 195 8.01 41.76 12.21
N GLU A 196 7.94 43.01 11.73
CA GLU A 196 6.69 43.75 11.53
C GLU A 196 5.83 43.19 10.36
N THR A 197 6.47 42.77 9.26
CA THR A 197 5.75 42.47 8.03
C THR A 197 5.46 40.97 7.88
N ARG A 198 6.16 40.11 8.63
CA ARG A 198 6.07 38.65 8.47
C ARG A 198 5.88 37.90 9.77
N LEU A 199 6.75 38.06 10.77
CA LEU A 199 6.70 37.27 11.99
C LEU A 199 5.45 37.60 12.83
N LEU A 200 5.22 38.86 13.18
CA LEU A 200 4.07 39.26 14.00
C LEU A 200 2.70 38.88 13.36
N PRO A 201 2.45 39.11 12.05
CA PRO A 201 1.20 38.63 11.43
C PRO A 201 0.95 37.14 11.56
N ILE A 202 2.01 36.32 11.46
CA ILE A 202 1.91 34.85 11.65
C ILE A 202 1.58 34.54 13.11
N LEU A 203 2.33 35.14 14.08
CA LEU A 203 2.13 34.87 15.50
C LEU A 203 0.77 35.36 16.01
N ASP A 204 0.34 36.57 15.58
CA ASP A 204 -0.97 37.12 15.91
C ASP A 204 -2.10 36.18 15.41
N ARG A 205 -1.97 35.65 14.20
CA ARG A 205 -2.94 34.70 13.66
C ARG A 205 -2.89 33.35 14.40
N LEU A 206 -1.73 32.83 14.73
CA LEU A 206 -1.60 31.62 15.55
C LEU A 206 -2.21 31.83 16.94
N ALA A 207 -2.03 33.04 17.53
CA ALA A 207 -2.62 33.37 18.83
C ALA A 207 -4.15 33.44 18.80
N GLU A 208 -4.73 33.91 17.70
CA GLU A 208 -6.19 33.87 17.47
C GLU A 208 -6.73 32.42 17.36
N MET A 209 -5.95 31.52 16.77
CA MET A 209 -6.30 30.09 16.56
C MET A 209 -5.84 29.17 17.70
N ASN A 210 -5.41 29.71 18.84
CA ASN A 210 -5.01 28.96 20.04
C ASN A 210 -5.58 29.68 21.27
N THR A 211 -6.89 29.52 21.47
CA THR A 211 -7.64 30.25 22.51
C THR A 211 -7.54 29.57 23.88
N HIS A 212 -7.28 28.26 23.91
CA HIS A 212 -7.21 27.46 25.15
C HIS A 212 -5.80 27.30 25.72
N THR A 213 -4.76 27.76 25.00
CA THR A 213 -3.38 27.70 25.49
C THR A 213 -2.62 29.01 25.25
N ASP A 214 -1.65 29.31 26.09
CA ASP A 214 -0.73 30.42 25.91
C ASP A 214 0.58 29.97 25.22
N VAL A 215 0.62 28.76 24.65
CA VAL A 215 1.79 28.18 23.98
C VAL A 215 1.54 28.09 22.48
N LEU A 216 2.50 28.55 21.67
CA LEU A 216 2.46 28.56 20.22
C LEU A 216 3.63 27.76 19.62
N LEU A 217 3.43 27.12 18.48
CA LEU A 217 4.47 26.43 17.73
C LEU A 217 4.89 27.26 16.50
N LEU A 218 6.19 27.46 16.34
CA LEU A 218 6.81 28.08 15.16
C LEU A 218 7.87 27.10 14.60
N PRO A 219 7.52 26.21 13.65
CA PRO A 219 8.50 25.39 12.97
C PRO A 219 9.48 26.28 12.17
N ALA A 220 10.78 26.08 12.37
CA ALA A 220 11.83 26.90 11.79
C ALA A 220 12.77 26.07 10.89
N GLY A 221 12.20 25.55 9.81
CA GLY A 221 12.86 24.70 8.82
C GLY A 221 12.14 24.70 7.48
N GLY A 222 12.17 23.59 6.76
CA GLY A 222 11.53 23.40 5.46
C GLY A 222 12.27 22.39 4.61
N ASP A 223 11.88 22.28 3.32
CA ASP A 223 12.43 21.32 2.37
C ASP A 223 13.92 21.54 2.16
N GLN A 224 14.74 20.51 2.40
CA GLN A 224 16.19 20.47 2.21
C GLN A 224 16.92 21.68 2.86
N VAL A 225 16.45 22.15 4.03
CA VAL A 225 17.05 23.28 4.72
C VAL A 225 18.27 22.83 5.50
N LEU A 226 19.42 23.48 5.23
CA LEU A 226 20.63 23.29 6.01
C LEU A 226 20.51 23.97 7.38
N VAL A 227 21.23 23.47 8.37
CA VAL A 227 21.21 24.02 9.72
C VAL A 227 21.63 25.47 9.76
N ARG A 228 20.88 26.30 10.48
CA ARG A 228 21.19 27.72 10.71
C ARG A 228 21.69 27.92 12.14
N GLU A 229 23.01 27.94 12.32
CA GLU A 229 23.67 27.98 13.64
C GLU A 229 23.37 29.24 14.49
N ASN A 230 22.84 30.31 13.87
CA ASN A 230 22.54 31.58 14.54
C ASN A 230 21.11 31.68 15.09
N PHE A 231 20.35 30.61 15.13
CA PHE A 231 19.00 30.63 15.73
C PHE A 231 19.00 31.04 17.23
N PRO A 232 19.95 30.61 18.08
CA PRO A 232 19.98 31.07 19.46
C PRO A 232 20.13 32.58 19.61
N GLU A 233 20.98 33.18 18.80
CA GLU A 233 21.21 34.63 18.80
C GLU A 233 19.94 35.38 18.36
N ILE A 234 19.31 34.94 17.28
CA ILE A 234 18.06 35.51 16.79
C ILE A 234 16.95 35.45 17.85
N VAL A 235 16.79 34.28 18.53
CA VAL A 235 15.81 34.10 19.60
C VAL A 235 16.10 35.06 20.78
N ALA A 236 17.36 35.24 21.17
CA ALA A 236 17.75 36.20 22.21
C ALA A 236 17.40 37.64 21.82
N GLU A 237 17.74 38.06 20.59
CA GLU A 237 17.45 39.40 20.06
C GLU A 237 15.92 39.65 19.96
N LEU A 238 15.14 38.68 19.55
CA LEU A 238 13.65 38.77 19.52
C LEU A 238 13.05 38.97 20.91
N ASN A 239 13.63 38.33 21.95
CA ASN A 239 13.17 38.48 23.33
C ASN A 239 13.51 39.87 23.92
N GLU A 240 14.52 40.58 23.38
CA GLU A 240 14.85 41.96 23.77
C GLU A 240 13.88 42.99 23.18
N MET A 241 13.06 42.62 22.16
CA MET A 241 12.20 43.56 21.41
C MET A 241 10.84 43.87 22.06
N ASP A 242 10.46 43.29 23.18
CA ASP A 242 9.15 43.47 23.83
C ASP A 242 7.94 43.32 22.85
N LEU A 243 7.90 42.21 22.11
CA LEU A 243 6.90 41.96 21.07
C LEU A 243 5.56 41.43 21.64
N GLY A 244 5.47 41.22 22.95
CA GLY A 244 4.33 40.58 23.59
C GLY A 244 4.34 39.03 23.41
N TYR A 245 5.44 38.49 23.04
CA TYR A 245 5.75 37.06 22.90
C TYR A 245 7.08 36.77 23.58
N THR A 246 7.22 35.55 24.13
CA THR A 246 8.50 35.02 24.64
C THR A 246 8.92 33.86 23.77
N PHE A 247 10.10 33.90 23.18
CA PHE A 247 10.62 32.88 22.28
C PHE A 247 11.57 31.96 23.01
N ILE A 248 11.43 30.68 22.77
CA ILE A 248 12.36 29.62 23.26
C ILE A 248 12.75 28.69 22.11
N LEU A 249 14.03 28.38 22.00
CA LEU A 249 14.49 27.34 21.08
C LEU A 249 14.18 25.98 21.74
N SER A 250 13.46 25.13 21.04
CA SER A 250 12.82 23.97 21.63
C SER A 250 12.68 22.80 20.63
N ASP A 251 11.93 21.79 21.00
CA ASP A 251 11.58 20.62 20.20
C ASP A 251 10.06 20.36 20.22
N TYR A 252 9.60 19.41 19.39
CA TYR A 252 8.17 19.08 19.27
C TYR A 252 7.61 18.39 20.51
N GLU A 253 8.39 17.58 21.24
CA GLU A 253 7.93 16.91 22.47
C GLU A 253 7.69 17.93 23.57
N ALA A 254 8.64 18.85 23.78
CA ALA A 254 8.51 19.92 24.77
C ALA A 254 7.31 20.83 24.43
N PHE A 255 7.13 21.21 23.15
CA PHE A 255 5.97 21.98 22.74
C PHE A 255 4.65 21.28 23.08
N MET A 256 4.49 20.02 22.71
CA MET A 256 3.25 19.28 22.94
C MET A 256 3.00 19.10 24.45
N ASN A 257 4.00 18.81 25.24
CA ASN A 257 3.87 18.68 26.70
C ASN A 257 3.40 20.01 27.34
N ASP A 258 3.96 21.14 26.92
CA ASP A 258 3.58 22.45 27.45
C ASP A 258 2.17 22.87 26.97
N ALA A 259 1.84 22.67 25.71
CA ALA A 259 0.52 23.01 25.15
C ALA A 259 -0.59 22.17 25.79
N TRP A 260 -0.37 20.88 26.01
CA TRP A 260 -1.38 19.95 26.52
C TRP A 260 -1.48 19.92 28.07
N THR A 261 -0.90 20.89 28.77
CA THR A 261 -1.30 21.24 30.15
C THR A 261 -2.70 21.84 30.19
N SER A 262 -3.23 22.31 29.04
CA SER A 262 -4.58 22.78 28.83
C SER A 262 -5.50 21.66 28.35
N THR A 263 -6.83 21.87 28.40
CA THR A 263 -7.83 20.96 27.87
C THR A 263 -8.43 21.52 26.57
N PHE A 264 -8.58 20.65 25.57
CA PHE A 264 -9.12 21.02 24.27
C PHE A 264 -10.42 20.26 24.00
N PRO A 265 -11.54 20.95 23.66
CA PRO A 265 -12.82 20.31 23.49
C PRO A 265 -13.04 19.71 22.08
N ASN A 266 -12.24 20.11 21.09
CA ASN A 266 -12.42 19.68 19.71
C ASN A 266 -11.98 18.23 19.49
N GLU A 267 -12.80 17.50 18.73
CA GLU A 267 -12.50 16.13 18.30
C GLU A 267 -12.74 16.01 16.79
N ILE A 268 -11.80 15.39 16.09
CA ILE A 268 -11.91 15.06 14.66
C ILE A 268 -11.72 13.55 14.52
N THR A 269 -12.65 12.88 13.83
CA THR A 269 -12.66 11.42 13.72
C THR A 269 -12.38 10.95 12.29
N GLY A 270 -11.62 9.87 12.15
CA GLY A 270 -11.39 9.16 10.90
C GLY A 270 -10.29 9.75 10.04
N GLU A 271 -10.41 9.55 8.71
CA GLU A 271 -9.43 10.03 7.73
C GLU A 271 -9.51 11.55 7.53
N LEU A 272 -8.39 12.16 7.17
CA LEU A 272 -8.31 13.61 6.98
C LEU A 272 -7.89 13.90 5.53
N LEU A 273 -8.85 14.33 4.72
CA LEU A 273 -8.70 14.55 3.27
C LEU A 273 -9.09 15.95 2.81
N ALA A 274 -9.21 16.93 3.72
CA ALA A 274 -9.54 18.29 3.34
C ALA A 274 -8.37 19.01 2.68
N CYS A 275 -8.63 19.67 1.54
CA CYS A 275 -7.63 20.37 0.73
C CYS A 275 -7.83 21.90 0.74
N GLN A 276 -8.46 22.46 1.79
CA GLN A 276 -8.79 23.88 1.84
C GLN A 276 -7.55 24.75 2.04
N LYS A 277 -6.71 24.41 3.02
CA LYS A 277 -5.53 25.21 3.39
C LYS A 277 -4.24 24.63 2.82
N SER A 278 -4.16 23.32 2.73
CA SER A 278 -3.01 22.58 2.23
C SER A 278 -3.45 21.59 1.17
N ARG A 279 -2.66 21.42 0.13
CA ARG A 279 -2.94 20.45 -0.95
C ARG A 279 -2.78 19.04 -0.43
N ILE A 280 -3.64 18.15 -0.87
CA ILE A 280 -3.52 16.70 -0.61
C ILE A 280 -3.31 15.91 -1.91
N HIS A 281 -3.21 16.61 -3.04
CA HIS A 281 -2.92 16.00 -4.34
C HIS A 281 -3.80 14.77 -4.62
N HIS A 282 -5.13 14.97 -4.65
CA HIS A 282 -6.13 13.90 -4.77
C HIS A 282 -5.84 12.90 -5.88
N THR A 283 -5.21 13.32 -6.96
CA THR A 283 -5.06 12.56 -8.19
C THR A 283 -3.65 12.08 -8.49
N CYS A 284 -2.68 12.28 -7.56
CA CYS A 284 -1.37 11.61 -7.65
C CYS A 284 -1.49 10.08 -7.49
N ARG A 285 -2.62 9.59 -6.97
CA ARG A 285 -2.92 8.18 -6.73
C ARG A 285 -2.98 7.35 -8.01
N SER A 286 -3.28 7.97 -9.13
CA SER A 286 -3.32 7.32 -10.46
C SER A 286 -2.14 7.69 -11.38
N GLU A 287 -1.19 8.48 -10.87
CA GLU A 287 0.07 8.81 -11.55
C GLU A 287 1.03 7.63 -11.52
N ARG A 288 1.78 7.37 -12.62
CA ARG A 288 2.77 6.28 -12.73
C ARG A 288 2.23 4.97 -12.17
N TYR A 289 1.23 4.41 -12.86
CA TYR A 289 0.58 3.16 -12.47
C TYR A 289 1.56 1.98 -12.35
N ASP A 290 2.66 1.98 -13.11
CA ASP A 290 3.75 1.02 -13.00
C ASP A 290 4.31 0.92 -11.57
N ILE A 291 4.55 2.06 -10.92
CA ILE A 291 5.02 2.14 -9.52
C ILE A 291 3.95 1.57 -8.57
N LYS A 292 2.69 2.01 -8.70
CA LYS A 292 1.57 1.54 -7.84
C LYS A 292 1.36 0.03 -7.97
N ARG A 293 1.39 -0.49 -9.20
CA ARG A 293 1.25 -1.92 -9.44
C ARG A 293 2.41 -2.73 -8.89
N LEU A 294 3.65 -2.32 -9.13
CA LEU A 294 4.82 -3.00 -8.57
C LEU A 294 4.77 -3.01 -7.04
N ASN A 295 4.44 -1.86 -6.43
CA ASN A 295 4.29 -1.76 -4.98
C ASN A 295 3.24 -2.75 -4.45
N TYR A 296 2.03 -2.76 -5.05
CA TYR A 296 0.97 -3.71 -4.69
C TYR A 296 1.44 -5.16 -4.78
N LEU A 297 2.15 -5.53 -5.85
CA LEU A 297 2.66 -6.89 -6.02
C LEU A 297 3.66 -7.27 -4.94
N VAL A 298 4.60 -6.37 -4.61
CA VAL A 298 5.58 -6.63 -3.55
C VAL A 298 4.91 -6.74 -2.19
N GLU A 299 4.06 -5.78 -1.83
CA GLU A 299 3.35 -5.77 -0.54
C GLU A 299 2.50 -7.02 -0.36
N ASN A 300 1.71 -7.39 -1.37
CA ASN A 300 0.85 -8.58 -1.32
C ASN A 300 1.69 -9.86 -1.16
N ARG A 301 2.71 -10.05 -1.99
CA ARG A 301 3.55 -11.26 -1.90
C ARG A 301 4.39 -11.31 -0.63
N LEU A 302 4.86 -10.18 -0.14
CA LEU A 302 5.66 -10.10 1.10
C LEU A 302 4.81 -10.41 2.34
N VAL A 303 3.69 -9.68 2.50
CA VAL A 303 2.87 -9.74 3.72
C VAL A 303 1.96 -10.97 3.74
N ASN A 304 1.30 -11.27 2.62
CA ASN A 304 0.31 -12.34 2.56
C ASN A 304 0.93 -13.72 2.30
N ILE A 305 2.14 -13.78 1.70
CA ILE A 305 2.74 -15.06 1.29
C ILE A 305 4.09 -15.30 1.95
N LEU A 306 5.10 -14.43 1.72
CA LEU A 306 6.49 -14.72 2.14
C LEU A 306 6.64 -14.80 3.65
N GLU A 307 6.15 -13.83 4.40
CA GLU A 307 6.31 -13.81 5.86
C GLU A 307 5.56 -14.95 6.55
N PRO A 308 4.28 -15.26 6.23
CA PRO A 308 3.60 -16.44 6.75
C PRO A 308 4.31 -17.74 6.37
N LEU A 309 4.74 -17.91 5.11
CA LEU A 309 5.47 -19.10 4.65
C LEU A 309 6.82 -19.25 5.36
N ALA A 310 7.56 -18.14 5.55
CA ALA A 310 8.82 -18.14 6.30
C ALA A 310 8.61 -18.50 7.77
N THR A 311 7.49 -18.07 8.36
CA THR A 311 7.10 -18.42 9.73
C THR A 311 6.77 -19.90 9.85
N MET A 312 6.00 -20.46 8.92
CA MET A 312 5.75 -21.90 8.82
C MET A 312 7.06 -22.69 8.68
N ALA A 313 7.90 -22.27 7.73
CA ALA A 313 9.21 -22.90 7.50
C ALA A 313 10.09 -22.86 8.75
N ASN A 314 10.06 -21.76 9.51
CA ASN A 314 10.82 -21.64 10.75
C ASN A 314 10.35 -22.62 11.83
N LYS A 315 9.03 -22.86 11.92
CA LYS A 315 8.46 -23.89 12.82
C LYS A 315 8.89 -25.31 12.41
N PHE A 316 9.24 -25.50 11.16
CA PHE A 316 9.76 -26.77 10.61
C PHE A 316 11.29 -26.89 10.66
N GLY A 317 11.98 -25.98 11.36
CA GLY A 317 13.43 -26.01 11.56
C GLY A 317 14.23 -25.28 10.46
N ILE A 318 13.60 -24.66 9.48
CA ILE A 318 14.26 -23.82 8.48
C ILE A 318 14.56 -22.44 9.08
N LYS A 319 15.78 -21.93 8.88
CA LYS A 319 16.17 -20.61 9.41
C LYS A 319 15.31 -19.51 8.81
N TYR A 320 14.72 -18.66 9.68
CA TYR A 320 13.95 -17.49 9.27
C TYR A 320 14.84 -16.48 8.50
N PRO A 321 14.45 -16.02 7.30
CA PRO A 321 15.30 -15.23 6.42
C PRO A 321 15.30 -13.72 6.79
N LYS A 322 15.39 -13.38 8.08
CA LYS A 322 15.29 -11.98 8.57
C LYS A 322 16.16 -10.97 7.80
N PRO A 323 17.47 -11.24 7.53
CA PRO A 323 18.29 -10.25 6.81
C PRO A 323 17.78 -9.93 5.40
N TRP A 324 17.21 -10.92 4.70
CA TRP A 324 16.58 -10.71 3.40
C TRP A 324 15.29 -9.91 3.51
N LEU A 325 14.46 -10.21 4.50
CA LEU A 325 13.23 -9.47 4.77
C LEU A 325 13.54 -8.01 5.13
N ASP A 326 14.59 -7.75 5.92
CA ASP A 326 15.03 -6.40 6.26
C ASP A 326 15.42 -5.60 4.99
N ILE A 327 16.15 -6.23 4.07
CA ILE A 327 16.50 -5.60 2.79
C ILE A 327 15.24 -5.28 1.95
N ILE A 328 14.30 -6.22 1.86
CA ILE A 328 13.06 -6.04 1.07
C ILE A 328 12.22 -4.91 1.69
N TRP A 329 12.01 -4.93 3.02
CA TRP A 329 11.27 -3.89 3.72
C TRP A 329 11.88 -2.51 3.56
N LYS A 330 13.20 -2.36 3.70
CA LYS A 330 13.89 -1.07 3.51
C LYS A 330 13.75 -0.55 2.09
N LYS A 331 13.83 -1.43 1.07
CA LYS A 331 13.55 -1.05 -0.33
C LYS A 331 12.12 -0.56 -0.53
N LEU A 332 11.15 -1.18 0.15
CA LEU A 332 9.76 -0.71 0.15
C LEU A 332 9.65 0.66 0.84
N PHE A 333 10.18 0.82 2.04
CA PHE A 333 10.09 2.09 2.78
C PHE A 333 10.69 3.25 2.02
N ASP A 334 11.84 3.05 1.35
CA ASP A 334 12.46 4.05 0.49
C ASP A 334 11.56 4.43 -0.70
N SER A 335 10.82 3.46 -1.25
CA SER A 335 9.85 3.70 -2.33
C SER A 335 8.53 4.28 -1.82
N HIS A 336 8.19 4.09 -0.54
CA HIS A 336 6.99 4.59 0.12
C HIS A 336 7.12 6.04 0.62
N ALA A 337 8.31 6.66 0.58
CA ALA A 337 8.43 8.09 0.80
C ALA A 337 7.36 8.82 -0.01
N HIS A 338 6.72 9.86 0.57
CA HIS A 338 5.48 10.42 0.01
C HIS A 338 5.63 10.87 -1.47
N ASN A 339 6.76 11.47 -1.87
CA ASN A 339 7.04 11.77 -3.27
C ASN A 339 7.30 10.50 -4.09
N GLY A 340 7.92 9.46 -3.51
CA GLY A 340 8.21 8.19 -4.15
C GLY A 340 6.95 7.45 -4.57
N ILE A 341 6.11 7.06 -3.61
CA ILE A 341 4.87 6.33 -3.93
C ILE A 341 3.83 7.24 -4.59
N GLY A 342 3.83 8.56 -4.32
CA GLY A 342 3.05 9.56 -5.04
C GLY A 342 3.45 9.65 -6.51
N ALA A 343 4.73 9.34 -6.81
CA ALA A 343 5.37 9.43 -8.13
C ALA A 343 5.42 10.87 -8.68
N SER A 344 5.42 11.85 -7.78
CA SER A 344 5.58 13.27 -8.11
C SER A 344 7.06 13.68 -8.19
N ASN A 345 7.84 12.93 -8.99
CA ASN A 345 9.29 13.00 -9.09
C ASN A 345 9.76 13.25 -10.54
N SER A 346 11.07 13.55 -10.68
CA SER A 346 11.74 13.47 -11.98
C SER A 346 11.70 12.03 -12.54
N ASP A 347 11.89 11.89 -13.86
CA ASP A 347 11.94 10.55 -14.48
C ASP A 347 13.10 9.72 -13.95
N ASP A 348 14.27 10.32 -13.68
CA ASP A 348 15.41 9.61 -13.12
C ASP A 348 15.07 9.01 -11.75
N ALA A 349 14.45 9.78 -10.86
CA ALA A 349 14.01 9.28 -9.54
C ALA A 349 12.94 8.19 -9.67
N ASN A 350 11.95 8.39 -10.55
CA ASN A 350 10.91 7.37 -10.80
C ASN A 350 11.48 6.08 -11.39
N HIS A 351 12.49 6.19 -12.27
CA HIS A 351 13.21 5.02 -12.79
C HIS A 351 13.88 4.22 -11.67
N ASP A 352 14.56 4.89 -10.74
CA ASP A 352 15.22 4.25 -9.61
C ASP A 352 14.21 3.55 -8.68
N ILE A 353 13.03 4.12 -8.48
CA ILE A 353 11.93 3.50 -7.72
C ILE A 353 11.47 2.19 -8.41
N VAL A 354 11.25 2.22 -9.72
CA VAL A 354 10.86 1.02 -10.49
C VAL A 354 11.91 -0.07 -10.38
N VAL A 355 13.21 0.27 -10.49
CA VAL A 355 14.32 -0.67 -10.33
C VAL A 355 14.35 -1.24 -8.92
N ARG A 356 14.15 -0.42 -7.90
CA ARG A 356 14.13 -0.79 -6.47
C ARG A 356 12.99 -1.75 -6.17
N LEU A 357 11.75 -1.45 -6.61
CA LEU A 357 10.58 -2.30 -6.43
C LEU A 357 10.69 -3.62 -7.22
N THR A 358 11.21 -3.58 -8.46
CA THR A 358 11.47 -4.79 -9.25
C THR A 358 12.48 -5.70 -8.56
N SER A 359 13.53 -5.13 -7.97
CA SER A 359 14.51 -5.86 -7.17
C SER A 359 13.88 -6.51 -5.95
N ALA A 360 13.01 -5.78 -5.23
CA ALA A 360 12.28 -6.28 -4.07
C ALA A 360 11.35 -7.45 -4.46
N LEU A 361 10.61 -7.34 -5.57
CA LEU A 361 9.73 -8.39 -6.07
C LEU A 361 10.50 -9.67 -6.39
N ARG A 362 11.61 -9.56 -7.11
CA ARG A 362 12.48 -10.70 -7.46
C ARG A 362 13.04 -11.41 -6.23
N MET A 363 13.47 -10.66 -5.21
CA MET A 363 13.93 -11.25 -3.94
C MET A 363 12.80 -11.97 -3.22
N THR A 364 11.61 -11.37 -3.17
CA THR A 364 10.42 -11.95 -2.54
C THR A 364 10.05 -13.28 -3.22
N ASP A 365 9.95 -13.31 -4.55
CA ASP A 365 9.60 -14.51 -5.31
C ASP A 365 10.68 -15.60 -5.20
N GLY A 366 11.95 -15.21 -5.22
CA GLY A 366 13.06 -16.13 -5.03
C GLY A 366 13.02 -16.82 -3.66
N LEU A 367 12.74 -16.08 -2.59
CA LEU A 367 12.60 -16.64 -1.23
C LEU A 367 11.37 -17.54 -1.11
N ILE A 368 10.22 -17.13 -1.65
CA ILE A 368 9.00 -17.97 -1.68
C ILE A 368 9.31 -19.31 -2.36
N ASN A 369 9.95 -19.27 -3.53
CA ASN A 369 10.30 -20.48 -4.26
C ASN A 369 11.25 -21.39 -3.46
N LEU A 370 12.28 -20.82 -2.83
CA LEU A 370 13.24 -21.55 -2.01
C LEU A 370 12.55 -22.26 -0.83
N LEU A 371 11.72 -21.54 -0.08
CA LEU A 371 11.02 -22.09 1.10
C LEU A 371 10.04 -23.20 0.70
N LYS A 372 9.26 -23.01 -0.38
CA LYS A 372 8.38 -24.06 -0.92
C LYS A 372 9.16 -25.32 -1.29
N LYS A 373 10.30 -25.17 -1.98
CA LYS A 373 11.18 -26.30 -2.35
C LYS A 373 11.67 -27.05 -1.12
N GLN A 374 12.17 -26.34 -0.09
CA GLN A 374 12.71 -26.94 1.12
C GLN A 374 11.67 -27.75 1.88
N ILE A 375 10.46 -27.18 2.08
CA ILE A 375 9.36 -27.87 2.75
C ILE A 375 8.93 -29.09 1.93
N THR A 376 8.77 -28.95 0.61
CA THR A 376 8.32 -30.06 -0.25
C THR A 376 9.34 -31.18 -0.26
N LYS A 377 10.65 -30.90 -0.27
CA LYS A 377 11.71 -31.89 -0.21
C LYS A 377 11.67 -32.69 1.12
N ALA A 378 11.41 -32.01 2.26
CA ALA A 378 11.26 -32.65 3.56
C ALA A 378 10.04 -33.60 3.61
N VAL A 379 8.92 -33.20 3.02
CA VAL A 379 7.72 -34.03 2.90
C VAL A 379 7.99 -35.25 2.00
N SER A 380 8.64 -35.04 0.85
CA SER A 380 9.02 -36.11 -0.08
C SER A 380 9.91 -37.19 0.60
N GLN A 381 10.86 -36.77 1.45
CA GLN A 381 11.72 -37.67 2.19
C GLN A 381 10.95 -38.54 3.20
N GLU A 382 9.92 -38.02 3.84
CA GLU A 382 9.05 -38.77 4.76
C GLU A 382 8.16 -39.74 4.01
N MET A 383 7.55 -39.28 2.91
CA MET A 383 6.65 -40.11 2.10
C MET A 383 7.36 -41.15 1.26
N GLY A 384 8.66 -40.97 0.97
CA GLY A 384 9.43 -41.82 0.05
C GLY A 384 8.93 -41.70 -1.41
N ASP A 385 8.34 -40.58 -1.78
CA ASP A 385 7.79 -40.26 -3.11
C ASP A 385 8.34 -38.93 -3.61
N GLU A 386 8.95 -38.93 -4.77
CA GLU A 386 9.52 -37.71 -5.42
C GLU A 386 8.55 -37.04 -6.41
N ASN A 387 7.40 -37.71 -6.72
CA ASN A 387 6.39 -37.19 -7.64
C ASN A 387 5.23 -36.53 -6.87
N ILE A 388 5.54 -35.48 -6.12
CA ILE A 388 4.55 -34.79 -5.30
C ILE A 388 4.47 -33.30 -5.61
N ALA A 389 3.29 -32.74 -5.37
CA ALA A 389 3.10 -31.29 -5.32
C ALA A 389 2.47 -30.90 -3.98
N LEU A 390 2.88 -29.76 -3.45
CA LEU A 390 2.27 -29.19 -2.24
C LEU A 390 1.38 -28.00 -2.58
N LEU A 391 0.29 -27.91 -1.85
CA LEU A 391 -0.58 -26.73 -1.78
C LEU A 391 -0.39 -26.11 -0.41
N PHE A 392 0.02 -24.83 -0.38
CA PHE A 392 0.25 -24.06 0.83
C PHE A 392 -0.90 -23.09 1.05
N ASN A 393 -1.38 -22.97 2.28
CA ASN A 393 -2.35 -21.98 2.71
C ASN A 393 -1.68 -21.06 3.73
N THR A 394 -1.59 -19.78 3.41
CA THR A 394 -1.03 -18.74 4.28
C THR A 394 -2.09 -17.99 5.10
N ASN A 395 -3.36 -18.40 5.03
CA ASN A 395 -4.45 -17.90 5.83
C ASN A 395 -4.54 -18.62 7.20
N PRO A 396 -5.02 -17.96 8.26
CA PRO A 396 -5.19 -18.56 9.58
C PRO A 396 -6.46 -19.43 9.72
N VAL A 397 -7.22 -19.62 8.65
CA VAL A 397 -8.38 -20.52 8.58
C VAL A 397 -8.18 -21.58 7.50
N ALA A 398 -8.66 -22.77 7.73
CA ALA A 398 -8.65 -23.83 6.71
C ALA A 398 -9.62 -23.47 5.59
N GLU A 399 -9.22 -23.70 4.32
CA GLU A 399 -10.00 -23.24 3.18
C GLU A 399 -9.92 -24.15 1.95
N GLU A 400 -10.97 -24.11 1.13
CA GLU A 400 -10.98 -24.69 -0.21
C GLU A 400 -10.84 -23.58 -1.24
N ARG A 401 -9.97 -23.80 -2.25
CA ARG A 401 -9.68 -22.82 -3.31
C ARG A 401 -9.55 -23.48 -4.67
N THR A 402 -9.79 -22.69 -5.69
CA THR A 402 -9.27 -23.02 -7.02
C THR A 402 -7.83 -22.51 -7.09
N ALA A 403 -6.86 -23.43 -7.10
CA ALA A 403 -5.43 -23.10 -7.08
C ALA A 403 -4.78 -23.30 -8.45
N LYS A 404 -3.83 -22.44 -8.80
CA LYS A 404 -2.99 -22.59 -10.00
C LYS A 404 -1.75 -23.44 -9.65
N LEU A 405 -1.44 -24.44 -10.46
CA LEU A 405 -0.24 -25.28 -10.31
C LEU A 405 0.46 -25.46 -11.66
N THR A 406 1.79 -25.31 -11.68
CA THR A 406 2.63 -25.64 -12.82
C THR A 406 3.36 -26.95 -12.55
N LEU A 407 3.21 -27.89 -13.45
CA LEU A 407 3.84 -29.22 -13.37
C LEU A 407 4.82 -29.43 -14.52
N PHE A 408 5.90 -30.14 -14.22
CA PHE A 408 6.85 -30.63 -15.19
C PHE A 408 6.84 -32.16 -15.14
N THR A 409 6.39 -32.81 -16.22
CA THR A 409 6.20 -34.27 -16.22
C THR A 409 6.83 -34.90 -17.44
N PRO A 410 7.42 -36.11 -17.35
CA PRO A 410 7.94 -36.80 -18.52
C PRO A 410 6.81 -37.24 -19.45
N GLU A 411 5.62 -37.53 -18.92
CA GLU A 411 4.47 -38.00 -19.67
C GLU A 411 3.49 -36.83 -19.93
N LYS A 412 2.80 -36.89 -21.07
CA LYS A 412 1.82 -35.85 -21.48
C LYS A 412 0.63 -35.77 -20.54
N SER A 413 0.16 -36.90 -20.03
CA SER A 413 -1.05 -36.99 -19.22
C SER A 413 -0.74 -37.51 -17.83
N PHE A 414 -1.37 -36.91 -16.84
CA PHE A 414 -1.23 -37.25 -15.42
C PHE A 414 -2.58 -37.10 -14.70
N GLN A 415 -2.65 -37.67 -13.50
CA GLN A 415 -3.75 -37.50 -12.55
C GLN A 415 -3.18 -37.11 -11.18
N LEU A 416 -3.90 -36.27 -10.44
CA LEU A 416 -3.56 -35.82 -9.10
C LEU A 416 -4.39 -36.56 -8.05
N PHE A 417 -3.74 -36.92 -6.93
CA PHE A 417 -4.40 -37.59 -5.81
C PHE A 417 -4.05 -36.90 -4.47
N SER A 418 -5.06 -36.73 -3.61
CA SER A 418 -4.90 -36.35 -2.21
C SER A 418 -5.23 -37.56 -1.34
N GLY A 419 -4.20 -38.32 -0.90
CA GLY A 419 -4.38 -39.67 -0.38
C GLY A 419 -4.96 -40.58 -1.46
N ASP A 420 -6.10 -41.21 -1.19
CA ASP A 420 -6.81 -42.07 -2.17
C ASP A 420 -7.82 -41.31 -3.04
N ALA A 421 -8.09 -40.05 -2.75
CA ALA A 421 -9.08 -39.24 -3.47
C ALA A 421 -8.47 -38.59 -4.71
N GLU A 422 -9.13 -38.73 -5.84
CA GLU A 422 -8.79 -38.06 -7.09
C GLU A 422 -9.11 -36.57 -7.01
N VAL A 423 -8.20 -35.72 -7.49
CA VAL A 423 -8.34 -34.26 -7.47
C VAL A 423 -8.75 -33.77 -8.85
N THR A 424 -9.86 -33.04 -8.91
CA THR A 424 -10.34 -32.42 -10.15
C THR A 424 -9.46 -31.25 -10.56
N PHE A 425 -9.00 -31.23 -11.80
CA PHE A 425 -8.26 -30.15 -12.39
C PHE A 425 -8.60 -29.95 -13.87
N SER A 426 -8.22 -28.80 -14.41
CA SER A 426 -8.33 -28.47 -15.85
C SER A 426 -7.05 -27.83 -16.34
N VAL A 427 -6.63 -28.21 -17.54
CA VAL A 427 -5.42 -27.69 -18.19
C VAL A 427 -5.70 -26.29 -18.74
N VAL A 428 -4.84 -25.36 -18.37
CA VAL A 428 -4.82 -23.98 -18.91
C VAL A 428 -3.94 -23.88 -20.15
N HIS A 429 -2.72 -24.41 -20.01
CA HIS A 429 -1.72 -24.42 -21.06
C HIS A 429 -0.83 -25.65 -20.91
N GLN A 430 -0.44 -26.27 -22.02
CA GLN A 430 0.53 -27.34 -22.05
C GLN A 430 1.43 -27.25 -23.26
N GLU A 431 2.71 -27.33 -23.00
CA GLU A 431 3.74 -27.34 -24.05
C GLU A 431 4.73 -28.47 -23.84
N LYS A 432 5.29 -28.96 -24.96
CA LYS A 432 6.36 -29.97 -24.95
C LYS A 432 7.69 -29.23 -25.06
N LEU A 433 8.56 -29.46 -24.09
CA LEU A 433 9.90 -28.88 -24.03
C LEU A 433 10.98 -29.90 -24.41
N ASP A 434 11.99 -29.43 -25.14
CA ASP A 434 13.20 -30.22 -25.47
C ASP A 434 14.04 -30.35 -24.19
N GLY A 435 14.35 -31.58 -23.79
CA GLY A 435 15.23 -31.86 -22.64
C GLY A 435 16.69 -31.46 -22.86
N GLY A 436 17.09 -31.25 -24.11
CA GLY A 436 18.41 -30.81 -24.48
C GLY A 436 19.50 -31.87 -24.27
N ARG A 437 20.70 -31.44 -23.83
CA ARG A 437 21.87 -32.29 -23.66
C ARG A 437 22.46 -32.13 -22.25
N LYS A 438 22.86 -33.27 -21.68
CA LYS A 438 23.61 -33.32 -20.41
C LYS A 438 25.05 -33.74 -20.72
N VAL A 439 26.00 -32.98 -20.25
CA VAL A 439 27.44 -33.33 -20.35
C VAL A 439 27.83 -34.08 -19.09
N ILE A 440 28.32 -35.31 -19.26
CA ILE A 440 28.84 -36.13 -18.16
C ILE A 440 30.36 -36.17 -18.30
N VAL A 441 31.05 -35.73 -17.27
CA VAL A 441 32.52 -35.85 -17.20
C VAL A 441 32.90 -37.26 -16.76
N THR A 442 33.68 -37.95 -17.58
CA THR A 442 34.18 -39.31 -17.29
C THR A 442 35.70 -39.33 -17.28
N ALA A 443 36.28 -40.41 -16.77
CA ALA A 443 37.74 -40.60 -16.81
C ALA A 443 38.35 -40.62 -18.25
N LYS A 444 37.51 -40.73 -19.27
CA LYS A 444 37.90 -40.73 -20.70
C LYS A 444 37.56 -39.40 -21.42
N GLY A 445 37.15 -38.39 -20.69
CA GLY A 445 36.72 -37.08 -21.21
C GLY A 445 35.20 -36.85 -21.07
N GLU A 446 34.70 -35.78 -21.68
CA GLU A 446 33.30 -35.41 -21.67
C GLU A 446 32.47 -36.31 -22.61
N LYS A 447 31.28 -36.66 -22.14
CA LYS A 447 30.29 -37.40 -22.93
C LYS A 447 28.98 -36.66 -22.93
N GLU A 448 28.47 -36.28 -24.10
CA GLU A 448 27.11 -35.75 -24.24
C GLU A 448 26.09 -36.89 -24.20
N VAL A 449 25.01 -36.67 -23.44
CA VAL A 449 23.87 -37.59 -23.37
C VAL A 449 22.61 -36.76 -23.62
N ALA A 450 21.75 -37.17 -24.55
CA ALA A 450 20.47 -36.58 -24.78
C ALA A 450 19.56 -36.74 -23.53
N VAL A 451 18.90 -35.73 -23.15
CA VAL A 451 17.84 -35.73 -22.10
C VAL A 451 16.49 -35.89 -22.81
N PRO A 452 15.60 -36.77 -22.35
CA PRO A 452 14.29 -36.91 -22.95
C PRO A 452 13.49 -35.60 -22.86
N ASP A 453 12.66 -35.35 -23.89
CA ASP A 453 11.66 -34.28 -23.85
C ASP A 453 10.70 -34.47 -22.66
N TYR A 454 10.10 -33.38 -22.20
CA TYR A 454 9.16 -33.39 -21.11
C TYR A 454 8.03 -32.34 -21.38
N TYR A 455 7.02 -32.30 -20.53
CA TYR A 455 5.90 -31.40 -20.65
C TYR A 455 5.86 -30.41 -19.50
N ARG A 456 5.67 -29.14 -19.85
CA ARG A 456 5.29 -28.09 -18.90
C ARG A 456 3.79 -27.88 -19.00
N THR A 457 3.08 -28.08 -17.90
CA THR A 457 1.62 -28.00 -17.88
C THR A 457 1.16 -27.07 -16.77
N GLU A 458 0.44 -26.01 -17.14
CA GLU A 458 -0.28 -25.13 -16.22
C GLU A 458 -1.71 -25.62 -16.05
N ILE A 459 -2.15 -25.77 -14.82
CA ILE A 459 -3.50 -26.20 -14.47
C ILE A 459 -4.14 -25.29 -13.44
N TYR A 460 -5.48 -25.24 -13.44
CA TYR A 460 -6.25 -24.94 -12.23
C TYR A 460 -6.78 -26.25 -11.64
N LEU A 461 -6.83 -26.32 -10.31
CA LEU A 461 -7.34 -27.48 -9.60
C LEU A 461 -8.24 -27.07 -8.42
N LYS A 462 -9.20 -27.92 -8.05
CA LYS A 462 -9.95 -27.78 -6.77
C LYS A 462 -9.07 -28.33 -5.66
N SER A 463 -8.62 -27.46 -4.75
CA SER A 463 -7.67 -27.86 -3.72
C SER A 463 -8.26 -28.88 -2.73
N GLY A 464 -9.60 -28.90 -2.54
CA GLY A 464 -10.19 -29.40 -1.32
C GLY A 464 -9.68 -28.61 -0.10
N LEU A 465 -10.02 -29.01 1.10
CA LEU A 465 -9.59 -28.29 2.31
C LEU A 465 -8.08 -28.34 2.48
N ILE A 466 -7.45 -27.15 2.54
CA ILE A 466 -6.02 -26.96 2.89
C ILE A 466 -5.97 -26.47 4.34
N PRO A 467 -5.17 -27.10 5.23
CA PRO A 467 -5.06 -26.67 6.63
C PRO A 467 -4.64 -25.21 6.78
N ALA A 468 -5.12 -24.55 7.82
CA ALA A 468 -4.78 -23.16 8.16
C ALA A 468 -3.29 -22.98 8.44
N LEU A 469 -2.67 -21.87 7.97
CA LEU A 469 -1.22 -21.64 8.06
C LEU A 469 -0.44 -22.96 7.92
N GLY A 470 -0.65 -23.62 6.79
CA GLY A 470 -0.20 -24.99 6.61
C GLY A 470 -0.09 -25.42 5.15
N TYR A 471 -0.02 -26.72 4.95
CA TYR A 471 0.05 -27.32 3.62
C TYR A 471 -0.61 -28.69 3.57
N LYS A 472 -0.91 -29.13 2.35
CA LYS A 472 -1.26 -30.53 2.04
C LYS A 472 -0.55 -31.00 0.77
N THR A 473 -0.36 -32.30 0.66
CA THR A 473 0.34 -32.95 -0.44
C THR A 473 -0.61 -33.55 -1.46
N LEU A 474 -0.24 -33.42 -2.73
CA LEU A 474 -0.80 -34.12 -3.86
C LEU A 474 0.24 -35.06 -4.47
N GLN A 475 -0.14 -36.27 -4.82
CA GLN A 475 0.66 -37.22 -5.62
C GLN A 475 0.36 -37.02 -7.10
N VAL A 476 1.40 -37.02 -7.94
CA VAL A 476 1.29 -36.88 -9.39
C VAL A 476 1.54 -38.25 -10.03
N LYS A 477 0.54 -38.81 -10.70
CA LYS A 477 0.64 -40.18 -11.32
C LYS A 477 0.40 -40.07 -12.82
N ALA A 478 1.31 -40.66 -13.61
CA ALA A 478 1.13 -40.74 -15.05
C ALA A 478 -0.08 -41.60 -15.41
N VAL A 479 -0.87 -41.12 -16.39
CA VAL A 479 -2.04 -41.83 -16.92
C VAL A 479 -2.04 -41.78 -18.45
N THR A 480 -2.94 -42.53 -19.08
CA THR A 480 -3.14 -42.53 -20.55
C THR A 480 -4.42 -41.84 -20.99
N THR A 481 -5.26 -41.46 -20.02
CA THR A 481 -6.51 -40.73 -20.28
C THR A 481 -6.24 -39.28 -20.70
N GLU A 482 -7.11 -38.72 -21.56
CA GLU A 482 -7.06 -37.30 -21.88
C GLU A 482 -7.46 -36.45 -20.68
N MET A 483 -6.73 -35.35 -20.50
CA MET A 483 -7.01 -34.37 -19.44
C MET A 483 -8.05 -33.36 -19.92
N ASP A 484 -8.85 -32.84 -18.99
CA ASP A 484 -9.78 -31.75 -19.26
C ASP A 484 -9.04 -30.48 -19.71
N GLN A 485 -9.45 -29.89 -20.82
CA GLN A 485 -8.83 -28.74 -21.42
C GLN A 485 -9.85 -27.63 -21.67
N LEU A 486 -9.35 -26.43 -21.82
CA LEU A 486 -10.14 -25.28 -22.21
C LEU A 486 -10.61 -25.43 -23.65
N ILE A 487 -11.92 -25.39 -23.90
CA ILE A 487 -12.51 -25.48 -25.23
C ILE A 487 -13.25 -24.21 -25.60
N SER A 488 -13.10 -23.78 -26.85
CA SER A 488 -13.90 -22.68 -27.41
C SER A 488 -15.35 -23.12 -27.63
N ILE A 489 -16.27 -22.24 -27.26
CA ILE A 489 -17.71 -22.47 -27.43
C ILE A 489 -18.34 -21.30 -28.21
N SER A 490 -19.43 -21.59 -28.97
CA SER A 490 -20.12 -20.57 -29.75
C SER A 490 -21.13 -19.71 -28.99
N LYS A 491 -21.26 -19.92 -27.66
CA LYS A 491 -22.15 -19.15 -26.80
C LYS A 491 -21.57 -17.76 -26.51
N GLN A 492 -22.42 -16.76 -26.34
CA GLN A 492 -22.04 -15.40 -25.90
C GLN A 492 -22.25 -15.21 -24.37
N THR A 493 -22.13 -16.29 -23.62
CA THR A 493 -22.46 -16.32 -22.19
C THR A 493 -21.51 -17.24 -21.45
N ILE A 494 -21.02 -16.77 -20.29
CA ILE A 494 -20.31 -17.58 -19.31
C ILE A 494 -21.10 -17.58 -18.00
N GLU A 495 -21.08 -18.69 -17.28
CA GLU A 495 -21.86 -18.85 -16.04
C GLU A 495 -21.23 -19.83 -15.06
N ASN A 496 -21.53 -19.63 -13.77
CA ASN A 496 -21.34 -20.57 -12.68
C ASN A 496 -22.66 -20.75 -11.91
N GLU A 497 -22.65 -21.30 -10.70
CA GLU A 497 -23.86 -21.57 -9.91
C GLU A 497 -24.64 -20.30 -9.56
N LYS A 498 -23.93 -19.14 -9.35
CA LYS A 498 -24.49 -17.89 -8.82
C LYS A 498 -24.64 -16.78 -9.86
N ILE A 499 -23.78 -16.77 -10.88
CA ILE A 499 -23.58 -15.61 -11.76
C ILE A 499 -23.69 -16.04 -13.22
N ILE A 500 -24.30 -15.17 -14.05
CA ILE A 500 -24.23 -15.23 -15.51
C ILE A 500 -23.64 -13.92 -16.02
N VAL A 501 -22.63 -13.99 -16.89
CA VAL A 501 -22.17 -12.85 -17.68
C VAL A 501 -22.52 -13.11 -19.14
N GLN A 502 -23.26 -12.20 -19.73
CA GLN A 502 -23.73 -12.29 -21.10
C GLN A 502 -23.21 -11.10 -21.94
N PHE A 503 -22.70 -11.40 -23.12
CA PHE A 503 -22.40 -10.37 -24.12
C PHE A 503 -23.54 -10.29 -25.12
N GLU A 504 -24.14 -9.11 -25.26
CA GLU A 504 -25.27 -8.87 -26.17
C GLU A 504 -25.23 -7.43 -26.69
N ASN A 505 -25.41 -7.27 -28.03
CA ASN A 505 -25.44 -5.96 -28.70
C ASN A 505 -24.26 -5.03 -28.38
N GLY A 506 -23.04 -5.60 -28.26
CA GLY A 506 -21.83 -4.86 -27.93
C GLY A 506 -21.66 -4.53 -26.43
N LYS A 507 -22.52 -5.05 -25.56
CA LYS A 507 -22.57 -4.75 -24.13
C LYS A 507 -22.39 -6.00 -23.26
N ILE A 508 -21.82 -5.79 -22.07
CA ILE A 508 -21.63 -6.81 -21.05
C ILE A 508 -22.75 -6.68 -20.04
N ASN A 509 -23.52 -7.73 -19.84
CA ASN A 509 -24.59 -7.77 -18.86
C ASN A 509 -24.25 -8.81 -17.77
N LEU A 510 -24.51 -8.47 -16.50
CA LEU A 510 -24.32 -9.35 -15.36
C LEU A 510 -25.67 -9.67 -14.72
N LEU A 511 -25.98 -10.96 -14.59
CA LEU A 511 -27.15 -11.47 -13.89
C LEU A 511 -26.70 -12.21 -12.63
N ASN A 512 -27.21 -11.78 -11.47
CA ASN A 512 -27.15 -12.55 -10.25
C ASN A 512 -28.35 -13.49 -10.20
N LYS A 513 -28.13 -14.81 -10.17
CA LYS A 513 -29.16 -15.84 -10.20
C LYS A 513 -30.04 -15.87 -8.95
N GLU A 514 -29.47 -15.54 -7.79
CA GLU A 514 -30.20 -15.53 -6.52
C GLU A 514 -31.19 -14.34 -6.46
N GLN A 515 -30.75 -13.16 -6.91
CA GLN A 515 -31.59 -11.95 -6.91
C GLN A 515 -32.51 -11.82 -8.10
N GLN A 516 -32.26 -12.58 -9.19
CA GLN A 516 -32.87 -12.34 -10.51
C GLN A 516 -32.69 -10.90 -11.00
N SER A 517 -31.62 -10.21 -10.50
CA SER A 517 -31.29 -8.83 -10.86
C SER A 517 -30.31 -8.81 -12.03
N ILE A 518 -30.51 -7.88 -12.96
CA ILE A 518 -29.67 -7.71 -14.13
C ILE A 518 -29.04 -6.33 -14.08
N ILE A 519 -27.71 -6.29 -14.18
CA ILE A 519 -26.96 -5.07 -14.43
C ILE A 519 -26.61 -5.05 -15.92
N ASN A 520 -27.24 -4.13 -16.64
CA ASN A 520 -27.00 -3.96 -18.06
C ASN A 520 -25.84 -3.01 -18.28
N ASP A 521 -25.02 -3.28 -19.32
CA ASP A 521 -23.87 -2.45 -19.69
C ASP A 521 -22.89 -2.27 -18.52
N LEU A 522 -22.44 -3.39 -17.98
CA LEU A 522 -21.67 -3.47 -16.72
C LEU A 522 -20.40 -2.64 -16.77
N ILE A 523 -19.67 -2.64 -17.90
CA ILE A 523 -18.36 -2.02 -18.04
C ILE A 523 -18.32 -1.22 -19.34
N ARG A 524 -17.94 0.06 -19.20
CA ARG A 524 -17.57 0.93 -20.30
C ARG A 524 -16.36 1.76 -19.89
N PHE A 525 -15.76 2.52 -20.81
CA PHE A 525 -14.58 3.32 -20.50
C PHE A 525 -14.79 4.77 -20.86
N GLU A 526 -14.10 5.63 -20.09
CA GLU A 526 -14.05 7.07 -20.31
C GLU A 526 -12.61 7.49 -20.58
N ASN A 527 -12.42 8.26 -21.66
CA ASN A 527 -11.18 8.93 -22.00
C ASN A 527 -11.40 10.45 -21.96
N VAL A 528 -10.64 11.15 -21.12
CA VAL A 528 -10.64 12.62 -21.01
C VAL A 528 -9.22 13.16 -21.15
N ALA A 529 -9.08 14.44 -21.55
CA ALA A 529 -7.79 15.11 -21.57
C ALA A 529 -7.23 15.25 -20.14
N ASP A 530 -5.92 15.11 -19.99
CA ASP A 530 -5.19 15.49 -18.79
C ASP A 530 -4.23 16.65 -19.09
N ALA A 531 -4.63 17.86 -18.71
CA ALA A 531 -3.83 19.06 -18.84
C ALA A 531 -3.03 19.39 -17.56
N GLY A 532 -2.90 18.41 -16.66
CA GLY A 532 -2.27 18.52 -15.36
C GLY A 532 -0.75 18.31 -15.38
N ASP A 533 -0.26 17.80 -14.26
CA ASP A 533 1.12 17.40 -14.03
C ASP A 533 1.18 16.15 -13.14
N SER A 534 2.38 15.70 -12.75
CA SER A 534 2.54 14.50 -11.92
C SER A 534 1.84 14.58 -10.55
N PHE A 535 1.64 15.78 -10.00
CA PHE A 535 0.90 15.94 -8.75
C PHE A 535 -0.61 15.79 -8.97
N ASP A 536 -1.16 16.50 -9.98
CA ASP A 536 -2.61 16.63 -10.11
C ASP A 536 -3.09 16.57 -11.54
N PHE A 537 -4.17 15.83 -11.73
CA PHE A 537 -5.01 15.90 -12.92
C PHE A 537 -5.61 17.31 -13.07
N SER A 538 -5.69 17.77 -14.31
CA SER A 538 -6.41 18.99 -14.62
C SER A 538 -7.23 18.80 -15.90
N PRO A 539 -8.54 19.07 -15.86
CA PRO A 539 -9.34 19.03 -17.09
C PRO A 539 -8.83 20.10 -18.07
N LEU A 540 -8.96 19.81 -19.38
CA LEU A 540 -8.73 20.78 -20.44
C LEU A 540 -10.02 21.56 -20.68
N GLU A 541 -9.94 22.88 -20.78
CA GLU A 541 -11.10 23.74 -21.04
C GLU A 541 -11.74 23.39 -22.41
N GLY A 542 -13.05 23.13 -22.40
CA GLY A 542 -13.82 22.77 -23.58
C GLY A 542 -13.67 21.33 -24.05
N ASP A 543 -12.95 20.50 -23.30
CA ASP A 543 -12.86 19.06 -23.59
C ASP A 543 -14.21 18.36 -23.42
N GLN A 544 -14.39 17.28 -24.16
CA GLN A 544 -15.53 16.37 -24.06
C GLN A 544 -15.03 14.95 -23.86
N ALA A 545 -15.57 14.26 -22.88
CA ALA A 545 -15.26 12.86 -22.66
C ALA A 545 -15.61 12.00 -23.87
N ILE A 546 -14.70 11.10 -24.22
CA ILE A 546 -14.93 10.07 -25.24
C ILE A 546 -15.26 8.78 -24.48
N TYR A 547 -16.48 8.26 -24.70
CA TYR A 547 -16.90 7.01 -24.09
C TYR A 547 -16.69 5.85 -25.07
N ILE A 548 -16.12 4.76 -24.56
CA ILE A 548 -15.95 3.52 -25.31
C ILE A 548 -17.03 2.56 -24.82
N GLU A 549 -18.14 2.48 -25.55
CA GLU A 549 -19.36 1.76 -25.15
C GLU A 549 -19.59 0.49 -25.98
N THR A 550 -19.00 0.41 -27.18
CA THR A 550 -19.19 -0.74 -28.06
C THR A 550 -17.98 -1.67 -28.00
N SER A 551 -18.26 -2.95 -27.80
CA SER A 551 -17.27 -4.00 -27.69
C SER A 551 -17.45 -5.05 -28.80
N GLU A 552 -16.38 -5.78 -29.09
CA GLU A 552 -16.35 -6.94 -29.96
C GLU A 552 -16.03 -8.19 -29.09
N LEU A 553 -16.81 -9.25 -29.20
CA LEU A 553 -16.52 -10.53 -28.59
C LEU A 553 -15.52 -11.31 -29.45
N LEU A 554 -14.33 -11.59 -28.88
CA LEU A 554 -13.29 -12.33 -29.56
C LEU A 554 -13.44 -13.84 -29.37
N THR A 555 -13.50 -14.29 -28.11
CA THR A 555 -13.62 -15.73 -27.78
C THR A 555 -14.43 -15.94 -26.51
N VAL A 556 -15.07 -17.09 -26.42
CA VAL A 556 -15.60 -17.67 -25.19
C VAL A 556 -15.06 -19.08 -25.05
N GLU A 557 -14.47 -19.37 -23.91
CA GLU A 557 -13.84 -20.66 -23.61
C GLU A 557 -14.32 -21.19 -22.27
N LYS A 558 -14.43 -22.51 -22.15
CA LYS A 558 -14.93 -23.20 -20.94
C LYS A 558 -14.18 -24.51 -20.74
N ASN A 559 -14.00 -24.88 -19.48
CA ASN A 559 -13.66 -26.19 -18.98
C ASN A 559 -14.52 -26.55 -17.76
N HIS A 560 -14.18 -27.61 -17.00
CA HIS A 560 -14.94 -28.03 -15.83
C HIS A 560 -14.80 -27.13 -14.60
N LEU A 561 -13.79 -26.22 -14.55
CA LEU A 561 -13.51 -25.40 -13.37
C LEU A 561 -13.80 -23.92 -13.56
N TYR A 562 -13.77 -23.45 -14.81
CA TYR A 562 -14.02 -22.04 -15.11
C TYR A 562 -14.43 -21.80 -16.54
N SER A 563 -14.99 -20.64 -16.76
CA SER A 563 -15.24 -20.10 -18.09
C SER A 563 -14.66 -18.70 -18.21
N LYS A 564 -14.23 -18.33 -19.43
CA LYS A 564 -13.71 -16.99 -19.72
C LYS A 564 -14.24 -16.45 -21.03
N MET A 565 -14.30 -15.13 -21.11
CA MET A 565 -14.73 -14.35 -22.26
C MET A 565 -13.65 -13.30 -22.55
N MET A 566 -13.22 -13.21 -23.81
CA MET A 566 -12.29 -12.19 -24.27
C MET A 566 -13.03 -11.18 -25.15
N LEU A 567 -12.86 -9.91 -24.84
CA LEU A 567 -13.50 -8.78 -25.49
C LEU A 567 -12.45 -7.77 -25.94
N LYS A 568 -12.76 -7.05 -27.04
CA LYS A 568 -11.99 -5.92 -27.50
C LYS A 568 -12.88 -4.69 -27.57
N HIS A 569 -12.43 -3.60 -26.96
CA HIS A 569 -13.07 -2.30 -27.00
C HIS A 569 -12.21 -1.35 -27.83
N THR A 570 -12.82 -0.57 -28.72
CA THR A 570 -12.07 0.30 -29.65
C THR A 570 -12.75 1.65 -29.80
N ALA A 571 -11.96 2.73 -29.79
CA ALA A 571 -12.42 4.07 -30.13
C ALA A 571 -11.31 4.86 -30.82
N LEU A 572 -11.72 5.89 -31.59
CA LEU A 572 -10.79 6.90 -32.07
C LEU A 572 -10.64 8.00 -31.03
N VAL A 573 -9.40 8.33 -30.66
CA VAL A 573 -9.06 9.35 -29.67
C VAL A 573 -8.04 10.34 -30.25
N PRO A 574 -7.94 11.57 -29.66
CA PRO A 574 -6.87 12.50 -29.99
C PRO A 574 -5.51 11.97 -29.49
N LYS A 575 -4.45 12.19 -30.23
CA LYS A 575 -3.10 11.72 -29.91
C LYS A 575 -2.42 12.45 -28.76
N ASP A 576 -2.81 13.69 -28.49
CA ASP A 576 -2.23 14.59 -27.48
C ASP A 576 -3.19 15.76 -27.16
N LEU A 577 -2.80 16.67 -26.25
CA LEU A 577 -3.60 17.85 -25.90
C LEU A 577 -3.86 18.79 -27.06
N GLU A 578 -2.93 18.95 -28.00
CA GLU A 578 -3.12 19.81 -29.16
C GLU A 578 -4.21 19.26 -30.09
N ALA A 579 -4.15 17.97 -30.43
CA ALA A 579 -5.17 17.29 -31.20
C ALA A 579 -6.54 17.33 -30.49
N ARG A 580 -6.52 17.22 -29.15
CA ARG A 580 -7.72 17.29 -28.31
C ARG A 580 -8.38 18.67 -28.36
N ALA A 581 -7.61 19.74 -28.23
CA ALA A 581 -8.10 21.11 -28.35
C ALA A 581 -8.67 21.39 -29.76
N GLN A 582 -8.09 20.77 -30.80
CA GLN A 582 -8.56 20.84 -32.19
C GLN A 582 -9.73 19.90 -32.49
N LYS A 583 -10.16 19.07 -31.50
CA LYS A 583 -11.21 18.03 -31.64
C LYS A 583 -10.91 17.04 -32.79
N THR A 584 -9.64 16.67 -32.93
CA THR A 584 -9.15 15.75 -33.97
C THR A 584 -8.81 14.41 -33.33
N SER A 585 -9.58 13.36 -33.61
CA SER A 585 -9.40 12.00 -33.15
C SER A 585 -8.90 11.13 -34.29
N THR A 586 -7.61 10.75 -34.26
CA THR A 586 -6.93 10.00 -35.32
C THR A 586 -6.34 8.68 -34.85
N GLU A 587 -6.09 8.55 -33.53
CA GLU A 587 -5.45 7.37 -33.00
C GLU A 587 -6.50 6.33 -32.59
N THR A 588 -6.26 5.09 -32.97
CA THR A 588 -7.06 3.96 -32.53
C THR A 588 -6.59 3.56 -31.13
N PHE A 589 -7.48 3.66 -30.16
CA PHE A 589 -7.25 3.23 -28.78
C PHE A 589 -7.97 1.92 -28.53
N GLU A 590 -7.23 0.89 -28.11
CA GLU A 590 -7.74 -0.47 -27.89
C GLU A 590 -7.59 -0.90 -26.44
N ILE A 591 -8.60 -1.58 -25.92
CA ILE A 591 -8.60 -2.23 -24.60
C ILE A 591 -9.00 -3.68 -24.79
N LEU A 592 -8.15 -4.60 -24.39
CA LEU A 592 -8.50 -6.02 -24.30
C LEU A 592 -9.03 -6.31 -22.87
N THR A 593 -10.21 -6.95 -22.81
CA THR A 593 -10.83 -7.31 -21.54
C THR A 593 -11.03 -8.82 -21.46
N GLU A 594 -10.41 -9.45 -20.46
CA GLU A 594 -10.71 -10.81 -20.05
C GLU A 594 -11.71 -10.79 -18.88
N ILE A 595 -12.82 -11.49 -19.03
CA ILE A 595 -13.77 -11.76 -17.93
C ILE A 595 -13.70 -13.23 -17.62
N LYS A 596 -13.51 -13.59 -16.34
CA LYS A 596 -13.36 -14.98 -15.90
C LYS A 596 -14.28 -15.28 -14.73
N LEU A 597 -14.92 -16.44 -14.78
CA LEU A 597 -15.75 -17.00 -13.71
C LEU A 597 -15.23 -18.37 -13.32
N PHE A 598 -14.86 -18.55 -12.06
CA PHE A 598 -14.56 -19.86 -11.50
C PHE A 598 -15.80 -20.47 -10.83
N ASP A 599 -15.90 -21.80 -10.89
CA ASP A 599 -16.91 -22.53 -10.15
C ASP A 599 -16.66 -22.39 -8.65
N GLY A 600 -17.69 -21.93 -7.92
CA GLY A 600 -17.64 -21.70 -6.48
C GLY A 600 -17.19 -20.28 -6.07
N GLU A 601 -16.73 -19.41 -6.99
CA GLU A 601 -16.51 -17.98 -6.69
C GLU A 601 -17.81 -17.17 -6.83
N GLU A 602 -17.96 -16.16 -5.99
CA GLU A 602 -19.14 -15.29 -5.93
C GLU A 602 -18.94 -13.95 -6.63
N PHE A 603 -17.81 -13.75 -7.27
CA PHE A 603 -17.45 -12.52 -8.00
C PHE A 603 -16.97 -12.82 -9.42
N VAL A 604 -17.01 -11.79 -10.26
CA VAL A 604 -16.53 -11.82 -11.64
C VAL A 604 -15.14 -11.21 -11.69
N ARG A 605 -14.12 -11.96 -12.09
CA ARG A 605 -12.77 -11.45 -12.29
C ARG A 605 -12.68 -10.72 -13.62
N VAL A 606 -12.12 -9.52 -13.61
CA VAL A 606 -11.93 -8.66 -14.78
C VAL A 606 -10.46 -8.27 -14.89
N ARG A 607 -9.90 -8.42 -16.09
CA ARG A 607 -8.55 -8.00 -16.40
C ARG A 607 -8.57 -7.19 -17.70
N HIS A 608 -8.03 -5.97 -17.64
CA HIS A 608 -7.82 -5.15 -18.83
C HIS A 608 -6.33 -5.13 -19.20
N THR A 609 -6.05 -5.21 -20.51
CA THR A 609 -4.72 -4.99 -21.06
C THR A 609 -4.82 -3.80 -22.03
N ILE A 610 -3.99 -2.79 -21.80
CA ILE A 610 -3.95 -1.55 -22.58
C ILE A 610 -2.51 -1.29 -23.00
N ASP A 611 -2.24 -1.30 -24.33
CA ASP A 611 -0.96 -0.83 -24.88
C ASP A 611 -1.14 0.65 -25.24
N ASN A 612 -0.74 1.54 -24.33
CA ASN A 612 -0.97 2.98 -24.51
C ASN A 612 -0.04 3.60 -25.55
N LYS A 613 -0.60 4.28 -26.54
CA LYS A 613 0.11 5.03 -27.60
C LYS A 613 -0.24 6.52 -27.59
N VAL A 614 -1.07 6.96 -26.66
CA VAL A 614 -1.67 8.29 -26.59
C VAL A 614 -1.11 9.04 -25.39
N LYS A 615 -0.94 10.37 -25.55
CA LYS A 615 -0.41 11.25 -24.51
C LYS A 615 -1.51 12.10 -23.88
N ASP A 616 -1.22 12.61 -22.70
CA ASP A 616 -1.96 13.68 -22.02
C ASP A 616 -3.45 13.33 -21.85
N HIS A 617 -3.72 12.15 -21.30
CA HIS A 617 -5.10 11.70 -21.07
C HIS A 617 -5.25 10.88 -19.80
N ARG A 618 -6.49 10.77 -19.33
CA ARG A 618 -6.89 9.89 -18.23
C ARG A 618 -7.88 8.86 -18.72
N ILE A 619 -7.69 7.59 -18.35
CA ILE A 619 -8.60 6.48 -18.63
C ILE A 619 -9.25 5.99 -17.35
N ARG A 620 -10.57 5.90 -17.36
CA ARG A 620 -11.36 5.31 -16.28
C ARG A 620 -12.20 4.14 -16.79
N ALA A 621 -12.25 3.05 -16.02
CA ALA A 621 -13.28 2.02 -16.17
C ALA A 621 -14.53 2.44 -15.38
N LEU A 622 -15.65 2.54 -16.05
CA LEU A 622 -16.94 2.91 -15.47
C LEU A 622 -17.75 1.63 -15.25
N ILE A 623 -17.93 1.25 -14.00
CA ILE A 623 -18.63 0.03 -13.62
C ILE A 623 -20.04 0.38 -13.16
N LYS A 624 -21.04 -0.07 -13.93
CA LYS A 624 -22.44 0.16 -13.63
C LYS A 624 -22.85 -0.57 -12.35
N THR A 625 -23.58 0.11 -11.48
CA THR A 625 -24.08 -0.46 -10.22
C THR A 625 -25.57 -0.75 -10.30
N ASN A 626 -26.06 -1.57 -9.38
CA ASN A 626 -27.48 -1.81 -9.13
C ASN A 626 -28.07 -0.86 -8.07
N VAL A 627 -27.28 0.09 -7.58
CA VAL A 627 -27.69 1.11 -6.60
C VAL A 627 -27.98 2.42 -7.34
N ALA A 628 -29.23 2.85 -7.34
CA ALA A 628 -29.66 4.08 -8.01
C ALA A 628 -29.31 5.30 -7.15
N GLU A 629 -28.65 6.31 -7.77
CA GLU A 629 -28.29 7.58 -7.13
C GLU A 629 -27.59 7.40 -5.75
N PRO A 630 -26.46 6.67 -5.68
CA PRO A 630 -25.77 6.41 -4.43
C PRO A 630 -25.36 7.73 -3.75
N LYS A 631 -25.58 7.83 -2.44
CA LYS A 631 -25.21 9.01 -1.63
C LYS A 631 -23.87 8.86 -0.97
N TYR A 632 -23.44 7.62 -0.77
CA TYR A 632 -22.19 7.28 -0.09
C TYR A 632 -21.46 6.19 -0.86
N SER A 633 -20.15 6.24 -0.79
CA SER A 633 -19.26 5.11 -1.07
C SER A 633 -18.68 4.57 0.22
N TYR A 634 -18.21 3.33 0.15
CA TYR A 634 -17.52 2.65 1.22
C TYR A 634 -16.22 2.07 0.64
N ALA A 635 -15.08 2.45 1.19
CA ALA A 635 -13.80 1.91 0.73
C ALA A 635 -12.90 1.58 1.92
N ASP A 636 -12.14 0.51 1.79
CA ASP A 636 -11.27 0.07 2.87
C ASP A 636 -10.12 1.03 3.12
N GLN A 637 -9.82 1.18 4.39
CA GLN A 637 -8.63 1.85 4.88
C GLN A 637 -8.27 1.22 6.22
N GLY A 638 -7.19 0.48 6.25
CA GLY A 638 -6.83 -0.29 7.41
C GLY A 638 -7.81 -1.44 7.70
N TYR A 639 -8.46 -1.36 8.82
CA TYR A 639 -9.21 -2.48 9.39
C TYR A 639 -10.73 -2.36 9.26
N SER A 640 -11.22 -1.37 8.52
CA SER A 640 -12.66 -1.20 8.23
C SER A 640 -12.92 -0.36 6.98
N LEU A 641 -14.19 -0.29 6.57
CA LEU A 641 -14.60 0.55 5.45
C LEU A 641 -14.89 1.99 5.90
N MET A 642 -14.29 2.95 5.20
CA MET A 642 -14.60 4.39 5.38
C MET A 642 -15.84 4.76 4.57
N LYS A 643 -16.82 5.35 5.24
CA LYS A 643 -18.03 5.89 4.61
C LYS A 643 -17.77 7.31 4.12
N ARG A 644 -17.86 7.55 2.80
CA ARG A 644 -17.57 8.84 2.16
C ARG A 644 -18.77 9.36 1.40
N SER A 645 -19.06 10.66 1.52
CA SER A 645 -20.09 11.30 0.67
C SER A 645 -19.62 11.34 -0.78
N VAL A 646 -20.49 11.00 -1.72
CA VAL A 646 -20.21 11.07 -3.17
C VAL A 646 -20.26 12.51 -3.71
N THR A 647 -20.61 13.47 -2.86
CA THR A 647 -20.59 14.92 -3.18
C THR A 647 -19.83 15.68 -2.11
N ASN A 648 -19.12 16.73 -2.52
CA ASN A 648 -18.47 17.64 -1.59
C ASN A 648 -19.23 18.99 -1.60
N PRO A 649 -19.75 19.48 -0.46
CA PRO A 649 -20.55 20.70 -0.40
C PRO A 649 -19.75 21.95 -0.80
N TYR A 650 -18.44 21.94 -0.66
CA TYR A 650 -17.57 23.07 -1.00
C TYR A 650 -17.22 23.14 -2.49
N LEU A 651 -17.48 22.08 -3.28
CA LEU A 651 -17.05 22.01 -4.68
C LEU A 651 -17.67 23.12 -5.56
N ALA A 652 -18.86 23.61 -5.24
CA ALA A 652 -19.50 24.65 -6.04
C ALA A 652 -18.82 26.03 -5.93
N ASN A 653 -18.33 26.38 -4.73
CA ASN A 653 -17.78 27.70 -4.41
C ASN A 653 -16.32 27.65 -3.90
N TRP A 654 -15.61 26.56 -4.15
CA TRP A 654 -14.29 26.32 -3.56
C TRP A 654 -13.25 27.43 -3.77
N ARG A 655 -13.31 28.14 -4.93
CA ARG A 655 -12.40 29.27 -5.20
C ARG A 655 -12.75 30.49 -4.35
N GLU A 656 -14.04 30.76 -4.15
CA GLU A 656 -14.54 31.83 -3.28
C GLU A 656 -14.21 31.53 -1.82
N ASP A 657 -14.31 30.25 -1.43
CA ASP A 657 -13.94 29.75 -0.10
C ASP A 657 -12.42 29.56 0.09
N LYS A 658 -11.62 30.00 -0.91
CA LYS A 658 -10.15 30.05 -0.89
C LYS A 658 -9.48 28.68 -0.68
N PHE A 659 -10.05 27.64 -1.26
CA PHE A 659 -9.38 26.36 -1.32
C PHE A 659 -8.15 26.43 -2.22
N VAL A 660 -7.08 25.75 -1.83
CA VAL A 660 -5.83 25.69 -2.61
C VAL A 660 -5.84 24.58 -3.65
N GLU A 661 -6.81 23.68 -3.57
CA GLU A 661 -7.08 22.57 -4.49
C GLU A 661 -8.60 22.34 -4.54
N ALA A 662 -9.14 21.98 -5.70
CA ALA A 662 -10.56 21.69 -5.85
C ALA A 662 -10.96 20.45 -5.00
N PRO A 663 -11.95 20.53 -4.12
CA PRO A 663 -12.36 19.42 -3.27
C PRO A 663 -13.23 18.41 -4.03
N VAL A 664 -12.66 17.82 -5.08
CA VAL A 664 -13.32 16.81 -5.91
C VAL A 664 -13.53 15.51 -5.12
N PRO A 665 -14.67 14.80 -5.29
CA PRO A 665 -14.96 13.57 -4.55
C PRO A 665 -14.26 12.35 -5.17
N ILE A 666 -12.95 12.49 -5.39
CA ILE A 666 -12.03 11.44 -5.83
C ILE A 666 -11.28 10.94 -4.59
N PHE A 667 -11.33 9.63 -4.33
CA PHE A 667 -10.90 9.03 -3.08
C PHE A 667 -9.86 7.92 -3.27
N PRO A 668 -9.04 7.66 -2.24
CA PRO A 668 -8.15 6.50 -2.22
C PRO A 668 -8.93 5.20 -1.99
N VAL A 669 -8.36 4.10 -2.44
CA VAL A 669 -8.81 2.74 -2.13
C VAL A 669 -7.57 1.86 -1.87
N GLU A 670 -7.64 1.00 -0.85
CA GLU A 670 -6.61 -0.02 -0.62
C GLU A 670 -6.89 -1.26 -1.47
N ASN A 671 -8.02 -1.96 -1.22
CA ASN A 671 -8.44 -3.18 -1.93
C ASN A 671 -9.94 -3.26 -2.23
N ILE A 672 -10.82 -2.52 -1.51
CA ILE A 672 -12.27 -2.64 -1.60
C ILE A 672 -12.91 -1.28 -1.81
N VAL A 673 -13.79 -1.16 -2.80
CA VAL A 673 -14.72 -0.03 -2.91
C VAL A 673 -16.12 -0.54 -3.19
N ALA A 674 -17.12 -0.01 -2.48
CA ALA A 674 -18.51 -0.41 -2.61
C ALA A 674 -19.48 0.77 -2.62
N VAL A 675 -20.65 0.54 -3.21
CA VAL A 675 -21.86 1.32 -3.02
C VAL A 675 -22.97 0.40 -2.50
N SER A 676 -23.79 0.90 -1.58
CA SER A 676 -24.81 0.07 -0.92
C SER A 676 -26.05 0.86 -0.58
N GLU A 677 -27.19 0.21 -0.74
CA GLU A 677 -28.50 0.56 -0.18
C GLU A 677 -29.10 -0.63 0.55
N GLU A 678 -30.34 -0.49 1.07
CA GLU A 678 -30.92 -1.52 1.95
C GLU A 678 -31.02 -2.90 1.32
N ASP A 679 -31.25 -2.98 -0.01
CA ASP A 679 -31.54 -4.23 -0.74
C ASP A 679 -30.43 -4.64 -1.71
N ALA A 680 -29.34 -3.89 -1.80
CA ALA A 680 -28.28 -4.14 -2.78
C ALA A 680 -26.94 -3.54 -2.40
N THR A 681 -25.89 -4.30 -2.64
CA THR A 681 -24.51 -3.82 -2.58
C THR A 681 -23.77 -4.28 -3.84
N LEU A 682 -23.06 -3.36 -4.50
CA LEU A 682 -22.03 -3.72 -5.48
C LEU A 682 -20.68 -3.27 -4.97
N ALA A 683 -19.73 -4.19 -4.95
CA ALA A 683 -18.36 -3.93 -4.57
C ALA A 683 -17.38 -4.29 -5.68
N LEU A 684 -16.28 -3.54 -5.74
CA LEU A 684 -15.10 -3.87 -6.54
C LEU A 684 -13.97 -4.26 -5.59
N LEU A 685 -13.33 -5.39 -5.90
CA LEU A 685 -12.13 -5.86 -5.24
C LEU A 685 -10.97 -5.51 -6.17
N VAL A 686 -10.06 -4.61 -5.76
CA VAL A 686 -9.08 -4.02 -6.69
C VAL A 686 -7.66 -4.51 -6.42
N GLY A 687 -6.89 -4.71 -7.50
CA GLY A 687 -5.51 -5.16 -7.46
C GLY A 687 -4.52 -4.06 -7.91
N GLY A 688 -4.15 -3.15 -6.99
CA GLY A 688 -3.16 -2.11 -7.26
C GLY A 688 -3.70 -0.83 -7.90
N ILE A 689 -5.00 -0.72 -8.16
CA ILE A 689 -5.67 0.54 -8.53
C ILE A 689 -5.94 1.32 -7.25
N LYS A 690 -5.56 2.60 -7.19
CA LYS A 690 -5.56 3.39 -5.95
C LYS A 690 -6.53 4.56 -5.92
N GLU A 691 -7.31 4.75 -7.00
CA GLU A 691 -8.17 5.93 -7.16
C GLU A 691 -9.53 5.57 -7.72
N TYR A 692 -10.59 6.11 -7.09
CA TYR A 692 -11.97 5.96 -7.57
C TYR A 692 -12.80 7.23 -7.35
N GLU A 693 -13.88 7.33 -8.11
CA GLU A 693 -14.97 8.31 -7.95
C GLU A 693 -16.31 7.60 -8.11
N ILE A 694 -17.34 8.08 -7.43
CA ILE A 694 -18.71 7.65 -7.70
C ILE A 694 -19.41 8.67 -8.58
N LEU A 695 -20.04 8.22 -9.65
CA LEU A 695 -20.85 9.03 -10.56
C LEU A 695 -22.33 8.79 -10.24
N PRO A 696 -22.95 9.57 -9.34
CA PRO A 696 -24.28 9.22 -8.81
C PRO A 696 -25.38 9.31 -9.87
N LYS A 697 -25.28 10.24 -10.82
CA LYS A 697 -26.28 10.43 -11.90
C LYS A 697 -26.39 9.24 -12.85
N THR A 698 -25.26 8.57 -13.09
CA THR A 698 -25.20 7.39 -13.97
C THR A 698 -25.15 6.09 -13.18
N ALA A 699 -25.09 6.16 -11.84
CA ALA A 699 -24.96 5.04 -10.92
C ALA A 699 -23.75 4.16 -11.29
N GLU A 700 -22.57 4.77 -11.36
CA GLU A 700 -21.32 4.10 -11.73
C GLU A 700 -20.22 4.32 -10.69
N ILE A 701 -19.40 3.30 -10.50
CA ILE A 701 -18.09 3.42 -9.85
C ILE A 701 -17.07 3.62 -10.97
N ALA A 702 -16.40 4.78 -10.97
CA ALA A 702 -15.33 5.11 -11.90
C ALA A 702 -13.98 4.77 -11.27
N LEU A 703 -13.34 3.68 -11.69
CA LEU A 703 -11.96 3.36 -11.34
C LEU A 703 -11.02 4.09 -12.29
N THR A 704 -10.11 4.91 -11.76
CA THR A 704 -9.06 5.50 -12.58
C THR A 704 -7.99 4.45 -12.84
N LEU A 705 -7.90 3.98 -14.08
CA LEU A 705 -6.90 2.98 -14.47
C LEU A 705 -5.51 3.61 -14.47
N PHE A 706 -5.35 4.73 -15.20
CA PHE A 706 -4.10 5.50 -15.20
C PHE A 706 -4.32 6.92 -15.70
N ARG A 707 -3.35 7.77 -15.40
CA ARG A 707 -3.13 9.08 -16.01
C ARG A 707 -1.89 9.03 -16.89
N SER A 708 -1.91 9.83 -17.93
CA SER A 708 -0.81 10.02 -18.86
C SER A 708 -0.53 11.51 -18.97
N ASN A 709 0.59 11.97 -18.40
CA ASN A 709 1.07 13.34 -18.49
C ASN A 709 2.60 13.34 -18.58
N GLY A 710 3.20 14.44 -19.00
CA GLY A 710 4.64 14.51 -19.24
C GLY A 710 5.32 15.68 -18.54
N LEU A 711 4.75 16.19 -17.45
CA LEU A 711 5.23 17.39 -16.77
C LEU A 711 5.23 17.21 -15.25
N LEU A 712 6.22 17.80 -14.60
CA LEU A 712 6.31 17.94 -13.14
C LEU A 712 6.36 19.41 -12.77
N GLY A 713 5.50 19.83 -11.82
CA GLY A 713 5.53 21.17 -11.25
C GLY A 713 4.93 22.26 -12.15
N LYS A 714 3.81 22.01 -12.81
CA LYS A 714 3.07 22.98 -13.62
C LYS A 714 2.21 23.88 -12.74
N ASP A 715 2.36 25.20 -12.89
CA ASP A 715 1.58 26.19 -12.16
C ASP A 715 0.16 26.38 -12.72
N ASP A 716 -0.72 26.97 -11.93
CA ASP A 716 -2.04 27.46 -12.33
C ASP A 716 -2.97 26.42 -13.04
N LEU A 717 -2.98 25.19 -12.50
CA LEU A 717 -3.92 24.20 -12.99
C LEU A 717 -5.37 24.57 -12.67
N MET A 718 -6.32 24.12 -13.50
CA MET A 718 -7.74 24.42 -13.30
C MET A 718 -8.25 23.96 -11.92
N TRP A 719 -7.78 22.80 -11.42
CA TRP A 719 -8.15 22.28 -10.10
C TRP A 719 -7.13 22.59 -9.00
N ARG A 720 -5.96 23.14 -9.36
CA ARG A 720 -4.92 23.55 -8.41
C ARG A 720 -4.31 24.88 -8.87
N PRO A 721 -4.92 26.01 -8.52
CA PRO A 721 -4.42 27.33 -8.87
C PRO A 721 -3.14 27.68 -8.11
N GLY A 722 -2.39 28.62 -8.65
CA GLY A 722 -1.15 29.12 -8.09
C GLY A 722 0.06 28.21 -8.35
N ARG A 723 1.14 28.47 -7.63
CA ARG A 723 2.45 27.84 -7.79
C ARG A 723 2.41 26.37 -7.40
N ALA A 724 3.01 25.49 -8.21
CA ALA A 724 2.99 24.04 -7.99
C ALA A 724 3.88 23.59 -6.82
N SER A 725 5.13 24.00 -6.81
CA SER A 725 6.18 23.52 -5.89
C SER A 725 6.76 24.62 -5.01
N GLY A 726 7.18 24.27 -3.80
CA GLY A 726 7.90 25.15 -2.88
C GLY A 726 9.38 25.35 -3.26
N ILE A 727 9.99 24.38 -3.95
CA ILE A 727 11.44 24.36 -4.22
C ILE A 727 11.81 24.78 -5.65
N ASN A 728 10.98 24.43 -6.64
CA ASN A 728 11.26 24.73 -8.05
C ASN A 728 10.27 25.74 -8.63
N ASN A 729 10.78 26.66 -9.46
CA ASN A 729 9.99 27.68 -10.16
C ASN A 729 9.82 27.37 -11.66
N LYS A 730 10.22 26.18 -12.10
CA LYS A 730 10.17 25.77 -13.50
C LYS A 730 9.45 24.44 -13.62
N VAL A 731 8.66 24.31 -14.68
CA VAL A 731 8.10 23.03 -15.11
C VAL A 731 9.25 22.16 -15.61
N VAL A 732 9.28 20.92 -15.13
CA VAL A 732 10.26 19.91 -15.54
C VAL A 732 9.57 18.90 -16.46
N PRO A 733 10.11 18.61 -17.66
CA PRO A 733 9.60 17.53 -18.50
C PRO A 733 9.81 16.15 -17.83
N THR A 734 8.76 15.33 -17.84
CA THR A 734 8.76 13.95 -17.33
C THR A 734 8.10 13.04 -18.37
N PRO A 735 8.72 12.82 -19.54
CA PRO A 735 8.13 12.07 -20.65
C PRO A 735 7.72 10.63 -20.30
N ASP A 736 8.37 9.98 -19.32
CA ASP A 736 8.00 8.62 -18.88
C ASP A 736 6.64 8.59 -18.18
N GLY A 737 6.18 9.72 -17.61
CA GLY A 737 4.84 9.88 -17.06
C GLY A 737 3.72 9.75 -18.09
N GLN A 738 4.04 9.81 -19.40
CA GLN A 738 3.07 9.53 -20.47
C GLN A 738 2.64 8.05 -20.53
N MET A 739 3.31 7.15 -19.81
CA MET A 739 2.95 5.74 -19.71
C MET A 739 2.71 5.08 -21.08
N LEU A 740 3.63 5.32 -22.06
CA LEU A 740 3.54 4.76 -23.42
C LEU A 740 4.03 3.31 -23.43
N GLU A 741 3.31 2.43 -22.75
CA GLU A 741 3.64 1.03 -22.57
C GLU A 741 2.40 0.16 -22.42
N GLU A 742 2.59 -1.17 -22.40
CA GLU A 742 1.53 -2.11 -22.06
C GLU A 742 1.30 -2.16 -20.56
N MET A 743 0.06 -1.95 -20.13
CA MET A 743 -0.36 -1.97 -18.74
C MET A 743 -1.48 -2.98 -18.52
N ILE A 744 -1.48 -3.61 -17.34
CA ILE A 744 -2.46 -4.60 -16.93
C ILE A 744 -3.17 -4.12 -15.67
N PHE A 745 -4.50 -4.10 -15.71
CA PHE A 745 -5.38 -3.70 -14.60
C PHE A 745 -6.26 -4.87 -14.19
N GLU A 746 -6.33 -5.17 -12.92
CA GLU A 746 -7.08 -6.31 -12.39
C GLU A 746 -8.01 -5.87 -11.25
N TYR A 747 -9.26 -6.32 -11.33
CA TYR A 747 -10.25 -6.17 -10.26
C TYR A 747 -11.31 -7.27 -10.37
N ALA A 748 -12.17 -7.37 -9.35
CA ALA A 748 -13.35 -8.23 -9.43
C ALA A 748 -14.61 -7.44 -9.11
N VAL A 749 -15.75 -7.87 -9.70
CA VAL A 749 -17.08 -7.31 -9.45
C VAL A 749 -17.85 -8.32 -8.59
N TYR A 750 -18.21 -7.89 -7.38
CA TYR A 750 -19.00 -8.64 -6.42
C TYR A 750 -20.37 -7.99 -6.20
N VAL A 751 -21.44 -8.76 -6.31
CA VAL A 751 -22.81 -8.29 -6.10
C VAL A 751 -23.42 -9.02 -4.93
N GLN A 752 -23.70 -8.29 -3.86
CA GLN A 752 -24.34 -8.82 -2.67
C GLN A 752 -25.84 -8.50 -2.67
N PRO A 753 -26.73 -9.50 -2.39
CA PRO A 753 -28.18 -9.32 -2.43
C PRO A 753 -28.79 -8.58 -1.25
N GLU A 754 -27.99 -7.98 -0.42
CA GLU A 754 -28.40 -7.32 0.81
C GLU A 754 -27.57 -6.07 1.08
N LYS A 755 -27.89 -5.37 2.16
CA LYS A 755 -27.10 -4.24 2.66
C LYS A 755 -25.66 -4.67 2.93
N LEU A 756 -24.78 -3.71 2.84
CA LEU A 756 -23.34 -3.83 3.12
C LEU A 756 -23.06 -4.70 4.36
N ASN A 757 -22.31 -5.76 4.16
CA ASN A 757 -21.69 -6.57 5.21
C ASN A 757 -20.16 -6.51 5.05
N GLU A 758 -19.50 -5.80 5.96
CA GLU A 758 -18.04 -5.58 5.88
C GLU A 758 -17.27 -6.90 5.98
N GLN A 759 -17.66 -7.81 6.87
CA GLN A 759 -16.98 -9.12 7.03
C GLN A 759 -17.04 -9.95 5.74
N THR A 760 -18.20 -9.98 5.08
CA THR A 760 -18.34 -10.66 3.78
C THR A 760 -17.42 -10.04 2.72
N LEU A 761 -17.34 -8.70 2.64
CA LEU A 761 -16.48 -8.04 1.65
C LEU A 761 -14.99 -8.31 1.90
N TYR A 762 -14.56 -8.29 3.16
CA TYR A 762 -13.18 -8.65 3.50
C TYR A 762 -12.89 -10.14 3.21
N ALA A 763 -13.84 -11.04 3.42
CA ALA A 763 -13.70 -12.44 3.05
C ALA A 763 -13.54 -12.61 1.53
N GLN A 764 -14.34 -11.91 0.73
CA GLN A 764 -14.23 -11.94 -0.74
C GLN A 764 -12.92 -11.30 -1.22
N SER A 765 -12.49 -10.20 -0.60
CA SER A 765 -11.20 -9.57 -0.91
C SER A 765 -10.02 -10.50 -0.60
N ASN A 766 -10.07 -11.22 0.50
CA ASN A 766 -9.06 -12.22 0.88
C ASN A 766 -8.96 -13.35 -0.15
N ILE A 767 -10.10 -13.78 -0.72
CA ILE A 767 -10.12 -14.75 -1.83
C ILE A 767 -9.51 -14.16 -3.09
N PHE A 768 -9.83 -12.90 -3.42
CA PHE A 768 -9.34 -12.23 -4.61
C PHE A 768 -7.82 -11.97 -4.55
N GLU A 769 -7.31 -11.51 -3.40
CA GLU A 769 -5.87 -11.25 -3.18
C GLU A 769 -5.01 -12.52 -3.26
N GLY A 770 -5.56 -13.67 -2.86
CA GLY A 770 -4.90 -14.98 -2.91
C GLY A 770 -3.93 -15.23 -1.76
N HIS A 771 -4.13 -16.37 -1.08
CA HIS A 771 -3.28 -16.84 0.02
C HIS A 771 -2.85 -18.29 -0.18
N THR A 772 -2.96 -18.78 -1.41
CA THR A 772 -2.62 -20.17 -1.77
C THR A 772 -1.44 -20.18 -2.72
N GLU A 773 -0.38 -20.88 -2.33
CA GLU A 773 0.80 -21.13 -3.15
C GLU A 773 0.91 -22.61 -3.49
N THR A 774 1.58 -22.91 -4.57
CA THR A 774 1.77 -24.30 -5.02
C THR A 774 3.23 -24.55 -5.38
N TYR A 775 3.65 -25.79 -5.25
CA TYR A 775 4.99 -26.21 -5.67
C TYR A 775 4.99 -27.67 -6.10
N HIS A 776 5.52 -27.97 -7.27
CA HIS A 776 5.77 -29.32 -7.77
C HIS A 776 7.24 -29.67 -7.63
N LEU A 777 7.57 -30.73 -6.87
CA LEU A 777 8.92 -31.26 -6.77
C LEU A 777 9.28 -31.97 -8.08
N GLN A 778 10.38 -31.56 -8.71
CA GLN A 778 10.78 -32.11 -10.01
C GLN A 778 12.25 -31.82 -10.29
N ASN A 779 12.82 -32.53 -11.25
CA ASN A 779 14.22 -32.43 -11.68
C ASN A 779 14.39 -32.25 -13.22
N LEU A 780 13.30 -31.98 -13.93
CA LEU A 780 13.28 -31.88 -15.40
C LEU A 780 13.67 -30.49 -15.87
N ASN A 781 13.03 -29.46 -15.30
CA ASN A 781 13.36 -28.06 -15.56
C ASN A 781 14.01 -27.45 -14.31
N THR A 782 15.34 -27.38 -14.30
CA THR A 782 16.09 -27.02 -13.10
C THR A 782 16.76 -25.65 -13.18
N PHE A 783 16.66 -24.97 -14.31
CA PHE A 783 17.35 -23.69 -14.51
C PHE A 783 16.55 -22.61 -15.23
N GLU A 784 15.74 -22.96 -16.24
CA GLU A 784 15.09 -21.96 -17.11
C GLU A 784 14.04 -21.12 -16.40
N GLU A 785 13.14 -21.75 -15.63
CA GLU A 785 12.10 -21.03 -14.88
C GLU A 785 12.49 -20.75 -13.43
N ARG A 786 13.20 -21.68 -12.82
CA ARG A 786 13.57 -21.64 -11.40
C ARG A 786 15.01 -22.12 -11.21
N LEU A 787 15.74 -21.53 -10.27
CA LEU A 787 17.12 -21.91 -9.94
C LEU A 787 17.18 -23.21 -9.11
N GLU A 788 16.54 -24.28 -9.59
CA GLU A 788 16.47 -25.55 -8.87
C GLU A 788 17.68 -26.43 -9.06
N ARG A 789 18.55 -26.09 -10.02
CA ARG A 789 19.81 -26.78 -10.27
C ARG A 789 20.74 -26.78 -9.07
N PHE A 790 20.73 -25.72 -8.29
CA PHE A 790 21.58 -25.60 -7.11
C PHE A 790 20.92 -26.36 -5.96
N GLU A 791 21.46 -27.55 -5.69
CA GLU A 791 21.07 -28.30 -4.51
C GLU A 791 21.68 -27.64 -3.28
N VAL A 792 20.80 -27.23 -2.36
CA VAL A 792 21.22 -26.77 -1.05
C VAL A 792 20.64 -27.76 -0.04
N ASP A 793 21.50 -28.54 0.58
CA ASP A 793 21.09 -29.41 1.66
C ASP A 793 20.90 -28.58 2.94
N TYR A 794 19.68 -28.56 3.40
CA TYR A 794 19.36 -28.01 4.71
C TYR A 794 18.99 -29.16 5.64
N PRO A 795 19.61 -29.22 6.84
CA PRO A 795 19.21 -30.18 7.85
C PRO A 795 17.85 -29.77 8.40
N ILE A 796 16.78 -30.32 7.87
CA ILE A 796 15.44 -30.17 8.43
C ILE A 796 14.87 -31.55 8.72
N ASP A 797 14.02 -31.63 9.73
CA ASP A 797 13.31 -32.84 10.07
C ASP A 797 12.36 -33.24 8.92
N ARG A 798 12.06 -34.53 8.84
CA ARG A 798 11.07 -35.05 7.91
C ARG A 798 9.68 -34.51 8.28
N LEU A 799 8.89 -34.13 7.30
CA LEU A 799 7.60 -33.50 7.49
C LEU A 799 6.45 -34.41 7.03
N PRO A 800 5.32 -34.45 7.74
CA PRO A 800 4.15 -35.26 7.35
C PRO A 800 3.52 -34.75 6.03
N ALA A 801 2.65 -35.55 5.44
CA ALA A 801 1.97 -35.22 4.17
C ALA A 801 1.06 -33.98 4.26
N GLN A 802 0.64 -33.59 5.47
CA GLN A 802 -0.05 -32.34 5.74
C GLN A 802 0.31 -31.82 7.14
N ASN A 803 0.28 -30.50 7.31
CA ASN A 803 0.57 -29.84 8.60
C ASN A 803 -0.12 -28.49 8.69
N SER A 804 -0.27 -27.99 9.92
CA SER A 804 -0.78 -26.65 10.27
C SER A 804 -0.03 -26.17 11.49
N ILE A 805 0.31 -24.88 11.54
CA ILE A 805 1.01 -24.27 12.69
C ILE A 805 0.09 -23.43 13.57
N PHE A 806 -1.07 -23.03 13.04
CA PHE A 806 -2.01 -22.15 13.74
C PHE A 806 -3.37 -22.16 13.03
N GLU A 807 -4.46 -22.18 13.78
CA GLU A 807 -5.82 -22.17 13.23
C GLU A 807 -6.76 -21.34 14.11
N LEU A 808 -7.53 -20.45 13.50
CA LEU A 808 -8.58 -19.67 14.12
C LEU A 808 -9.94 -20.37 14.03
N ASP A 809 -10.76 -20.24 15.07
CA ASP A 809 -12.12 -20.77 15.12
C ASP A 809 -13.19 -19.82 14.55
N ASN A 810 -12.85 -18.52 14.36
CA ASN A 810 -13.78 -17.50 13.88
C ASN A 810 -13.37 -16.98 12.49
N PRO A 811 -14.09 -17.34 11.40
CA PRO A 811 -13.77 -16.90 10.05
C PRO A 811 -14.14 -15.43 9.77
N ASN A 812 -14.79 -14.73 10.71
CA ASN A 812 -15.15 -13.32 10.61
C ASN A 812 -14.06 -12.37 11.13
N VAL A 813 -12.96 -12.94 11.63
CA VAL A 813 -11.74 -12.21 12.04
C VAL A 813 -10.65 -12.51 11.04
N PHE A 814 -9.97 -11.47 10.60
CA PHE A 814 -8.98 -11.54 9.52
C PHE A 814 -7.57 -11.32 10.06
N MET A 815 -6.58 -11.90 9.38
CA MET A 815 -5.17 -11.73 9.69
C MET A 815 -4.57 -10.64 8.79
N SER A 816 -3.90 -9.65 9.39
CA SER A 816 -3.15 -8.65 8.62
C SER A 816 -1.66 -9.00 8.46
N THR A 817 -1.10 -9.78 9.40
CA THR A 817 0.28 -10.28 9.30
C THR A 817 0.51 -11.53 10.14
N CYS A 818 1.44 -12.38 9.69
CA CYS A 818 2.05 -13.47 10.45
C CYS A 818 3.56 -13.46 10.19
N LYS A 819 4.37 -13.19 11.22
CA LYS A 819 5.82 -13.01 11.09
C LYS A 819 6.58 -13.42 12.36
N LYS A 820 7.89 -13.51 12.29
CA LYS A 820 8.77 -13.62 13.47
C LYS A 820 8.78 -12.29 14.24
N SER A 821 8.85 -12.34 15.58
CA SER A 821 9.02 -11.15 16.41
C SER A 821 10.34 -10.42 16.10
N TRP A 822 10.42 -9.13 16.43
CA TRP A 822 11.61 -8.31 16.17
C TRP A 822 12.88 -8.91 16.79
N ASP A 823 12.78 -9.38 18.02
CA ASP A 823 13.87 -10.03 18.76
C ASP A 823 14.13 -11.49 18.35
N GLY A 824 13.28 -12.05 17.49
CA GLY A 824 13.40 -13.42 16.99
C GLY A 824 12.96 -14.51 17.97
N THR A 825 12.38 -14.18 19.13
CA THR A 825 12.01 -15.16 20.16
C THR A 825 10.67 -15.85 19.91
N GLY A 826 9.73 -15.20 19.24
CA GLY A 826 8.37 -15.71 19.04
C GLY A 826 7.80 -15.44 17.65
N THR A 827 6.52 -15.75 17.49
CA THR A 827 5.72 -15.48 16.30
C THR A 827 4.70 -14.40 16.59
N ILE A 828 4.67 -13.35 15.77
CA ILE A 828 3.65 -12.30 15.80
C ILE A 828 2.53 -12.64 14.83
N ILE A 829 1.28 -12.60 15.32
CA ILE A 829 0.07 -12.68 14.51
C ILE A 829 -0.77 -11.46 14.84
N ARG A 830 -1.14 -10.68 13.81
CA ARG A 830 -2.06 -9.55 13.96
C ARG A 830 -3.38 -9.87 13.33
N LEU A 831 -4.44 -9.69 14.14
CA LEU A 831 -5.82 -9.96 13.76
C LEU A 831 -6.62 -8.67 13.80
N PHE A 832 -7.65 -8.57 12.95
CA PHE A 832 -8.57 -7.44 12.94
C PHE A 832 -10.01 -7.86 12.71
N ASN A 833 -10.91 -7.03 13.19
CA ASN A 833 -12.35 -7.19 13.11
C ASN A 833 -12.95 -5.97 12.38
N PRO A 834 -13.43 -6.10 11.14
CA PRO A 834 -13.98 -4.97 10.39
C PRO A 834 -15.40 -4.57 10.82
N SER A 835 -16.08 -5.38 11.62
CA SER A 835 -17.49 -5.19 11.95
C SER A 835 -17.76 -4.13 13.02
N ASP A 836 -19.02 -3.71 13.13
CA ASP A 836 -19.50 -2.78 14.17
C ASP A 836 -19.74 -3.44 15.55
N LYS A 837 -19.36 -4.71 15.71
CA LYS A 837 -19.52 -5.48 16.96
C LYS A 837 -18.16 -6.03 17.39
N GLU A 838 -18.03 -6.32 18.68
CA GLU A 838 -16.88 -7.07 19.19
C GLU A 838 -16.91 -8.51 18.68
N GLU A 839 -15.73 -9.07 18.37
CA GLU A 839 -15.56 -10.45 17.97
C GLU A 839 -14.57 -11.16 18.91
N THR A 840 -14.99 -12.30 19.42
CA THR A 840 -14.09 -13.17 20.19
C THR A 840 -13.55 -14.26 19.29
N VAL A 841 -12.24 -14.46 19.35
CA VAL A 841 -11.54 -15.50 18.58
C VAL A 841 -10.68 -16.35 19.48
N ARG A 842 -10.65 -17.64 19.20
CA ARG A 842 -9.79 -18.63 19.84
C ARG A 842 -8.91 -19.30 18.79
N TRP A 843 -7.73 -19.73 19.21
CA TRP A 843 -6.80 -20.47 18.33
C TRP A 843 -6.21 -21.68 19.02
N THR A 844 -5.72 -22.61 18.20
CA THR A 844 -5.04 -23.80 18.66
C THR A 844 -3.53 -23.60 18.58
N THR A 845 -2.83 -23.69 19.70
CA THR A 845 -1.37 -23.65 19.79
C THR A 845 -0.91 -24.32 21.10
N ASN A 846 0.34 -24.80 21.09
CA ASN A 846 1.03 -25.26 22.33
C ASN A 846 1.90 -24.16 22.95
N ALA A 847 2.05 -23.01 22.26
CA ALA A 847 2.85 -21.87 22.70
C ALA A 847 2.12 -21.07 23.79
N SER A 848 2.87 -20.38 24.63
CA SER A 848 2.34 -19.33 25.50
C SER A 848 1.93 -18.13 24.65
N SER A 849 0.74 -17.60 24.90
CA SER A 849 0.16 -16.52 24.10
C SER A 849 0.10 -15.22 24.90
N PHE A 850 0.56 -14.12 24.30
CA PHE A 850 0.53 -12.78 24.90
C PHE A 850 -0.11 -11.78 23.96
N GLU A 851 -0.92 -10.88 24.48
CA GLU A 851 -1.26 -9.64 23.79
C GLU A 851 -0.05 -8.71 23.85
N VAL A 852 0.30 -8.11 22.71
CA VAL A 852 1.43 -7.17 22.59
C VAL A 852 1.01 -5.89 21.87
N SER A 853 1.75 -4.81 22.10
CA SER A 853 1.64 -3.56 21.34
C SER A 853 2.18 -3.72 19.91
N LEU A 854 2.02 -2.69 19.06
CA LEU A 854 2.66 -2.67 17.74
C LEU A 854 4.19 -2.58 17.82
N ALA A 855 4.72 -2.05 18.93
CA ALA A 855 6.14 -2.09 19.27
C ALA A 855 6.60 -3.48 19.77
N GLU A 856 5.71 -4.49 19.77
CA GLU A 856 5.92 -5.87 20.25
C GLU A 856 6.26 -5.97 21.74
N GLU A 857 5.73 -5.06 22.54
CA GLU A 857 5.86 -5.06 24.00
C GLU A 857 4.67 -5.78 24.63
N LYS A 858 4.94 -6.68 25.60
CA LYS A 858 3.90 -7.47 26.26
C LYS A 858 2.95 -6.60 27.07
N ILE A 859 1.65 -6.74 26.81
CA ILE A 859 0.56 -6.07 27.51
C ILE A 859 -0.05 -7.02 28.55
N ALA A 860 -0.43 -8.24 28.11
CA ALA A 860 -1.09 -9.23 28.95
C ALA A 860 -0.84 -10.66 28.47
N GLU A 861 -0.85 -11.63 29.40
CA GLU A 861 -0.90 -13.04 29.06
C GLU A 861 -2.33 -13.45 28.68
N LEU A 862 -2.49 -14.16 27.56
CA LEU A 862 -3.79 -14.59 27.04
C LEU A 862 -4.11 -16.00 27.53
N LYS A 863 -5.10 -16.10 28.41
CA LYS A 863 -5.55 -17.37 28.94
C LYS A 863 -6.44 -18.09 27.91
N GLU A 864 -6.33 -19.43 27.87
CA GLU A 864 -7.14 -20.28 26.97
C GLU A 864 -7.00 -19.93 25.48
N ASN A 865 -5.90 -19.25 25.10
CA ASN A 865 -5.67 -18.82 23.71
C ASN A 865 -6.88 -18.10 23.10
N THR A 866 -7.41 -17.13 23.82
CA THR A 866 -8.61 -16.39 23.43
C THR A 866 -8.38 -14.88 23.59
N ILE A 867 -8.86 -14.10 22.62
CA ILE A 867 -8.86 -12.63 22.68
C ILE A 867 -10.19 -12.07 22.14
N CYS A 868 -10.64 -10.96 22.74
CA CYS A 868 -11.75 -10.17 22.25
C CYS A 868 -11.20 -8.99 21.44
N ILE A 869 -11.59 -8.90 20.17
CA ILE A 869 -11.17 -7.81 19.27
C ILE A 869 -12.31 -6.79 19.19
N PRO A 870 -12.07 -5.52 19.56
CA PRO A 870 -13.10 -4.49 19.54
C PRO A 870 -13.70 -4.31 18.13
N LYS A 871 -14.88 -3.68 18.06
CA LYS A 871 -15.48 -3.25 16.80
C LYS A 871 -14.48 -2.38 16.02
N LYS A 872 -14.33 -2.64 14.72
CA LYS A 872 -13.41 -1.92 13.83
C LYS A 872 -11.98 -1.84 14.37
N GLY A 873 -11.59 -2.81 15.21
CA GLY A 873 -10.31 -2.81 15.90
C GLY A 873 -9.39 -3.93 15.47
N PHE A 874 -8.22 -3.94 16.07
CA PHE A 874 -7.19 -4.95 15.87
C PHE A 874 -6.52 -5.36 17.18
N ALA A 875 -5.91 -6.53 17.17
CA ALA A 875 -5.09 -7.04 18.25
C ALA A 875 -3.83 -7.72 17.70
N THR A 876 -2.74 -7.63 18.42
CA THR A 876 -1.47 -8.31 18.08
C THR A 876 -1.15 -9.35 19.14
N ILE A 877 -0.88 -10.57 18.69
CA ILE A 877 -0.59 -11.73 19.52
C ILE A 877 0.87 -12.12 19.32
N LEU A 878 1.57 -12.38 20.42
CA LEU A 878 2.89 -13.00 20.43
C LEU A 878 2.75 -14.43 20.94
N LEU A 879 3.22 -15.39 20.16
CA LEU A 879 3.33 -16.81 20.53
C LEU A 879 4.78 -17.13 20.86
N GLU A 880 5.05 -17.57 22.11
CA GLU A 880 6.39 -17.92 22.61
C GLU A 880 6.48 -19.36 23.10
N GLY A 881 7.64 -19.96 23.02
CA GLY A 881 7.95 -21.25 23.66
C GLY A 881 7.66 -22.51 22.84
N GLU A 882 7.62 -22.40 21.52
CA GLU A 882 7.57 -23.56 20.62
C GLU A 882 8.92 -23.83 19.95
#